data_aacf5a2b01433952d82ac502e3082109
#
_entry.id   aacf5a2b01433952d82ac502e3082109
#
_cell.length_a   1.000
_cell.length_b   1.000
_cell.length_c   1.000
_cell.angle_alpha   90.00
_cell.angle_beta   90.00
_cell.angle_gamma   90.00
#
_symmetry.space_group_name_H-M   'P 1'
#
loop_
_entity.id
_entity.type
_entity.pdbx_description
1 polymer ?
#
loop_
_entity_poly.entity_id
_entity_poly.type
_entity_poly.pdbx_seq_one_letter_code
_entity_poly.pdbx_strand_id
1 'polypeptide(L)'
;MSPGRNALCPCGSGRKFKLCCGRAGASAVAPASAAPAPDAAQRSALLDLFRTQRHGELLGRLAALLERFPQSAFLWGLLGATQQSQGADGLPALQRAVALAPDDADAQANLGAALLERGQPQAAAACLRKALELAPANLPARINFAQTLRALGDAPAAIDAYRGVLARAPKALEAHFGLLDLLLECAEVGEAESLAQRALVLAPAHCVAHFCLGNVRQRQGRLADALVCYQTALELAPGFAPAASNLACALLALGRSTEAEDVLLRSLRSTPGYLDAYLNLARLYVEQGRFAAAEPVYRDALAVAPEGVAAREGLAQVLRELGRADEADALCEQALAIDPLCTSARLLQAVCRLPIVADTPAASANVGESFMGELDRLAEWLAADARRGARLHAGVAPYLPFFLAYRPGNHCPALSRFADLVCPPPSPPLAPRHSPRGKLRLLVVAHHVHRHSVWEIVLRGLLEHLDRRQFALTVHHLGPREDEATRHARTLADTWRDARSVSNLAAWQQACVADRPDVIFYPELGMDPLSFHLAAQRFAPLQLAGWGHPITSGLPTIDCFVSGELLEPPGAAAHYRERLLLLPGTGCCTTSPAPVVAPVPEVERRLREMPGVRFLIAQRAIKFEPADDALFATIAAQAGECVFIVVDDPLYPWAARRVHARLARAFNERGVDPARHLLLVPWLSAEAFPGLLDLADVFLDCPGFSGYTTAWQAVHRGLPVLTLAGDFLRQRLAAGLLHKIGQAESVAASAEQYLALALQLAAECRAAQRRAARRAALQAAAPRADNDLSVVRAFEQAIVDQLAGAA
;
A
#
# COMPACT_ATOMS: atom_id res chain seq x y z
N MET A 1 75.49 6.63 -21.17
CA MET A 1 76.43 5.56 -21.67
C MET A 1 75.72 4.82 -22.80
N SER A 2 76.29 4.83 -24.01
CA SER A 2 75.71 4.09 -25.15
C SER A 2 75.88 2.58 -24.87
N PRO A 3 74.88 1.79 -25.10
CA PRO A 3 74.97 0.34 -24.84
C PRO A 3 76.00 -0.30 -25.74
N GLY A 4 76.82 -1.29 -25.20
CA GLY A 4 77.83 -1.99 -25.92
C GLY A 4 77.29 -2.64 -27.21
N ARG A 5 78.09 -2.64 -28.33
CA ARG A 5 77.61 -3.10 -29.65
C ARG A 5 76.93 -4.47 -29.69
N ASN A 6 77.25 -5.35 -28.70
CA ASN A 6 76.73 -6.71 -28.58
C ASN A 6 75.64 -6.88 -27.54
N ALA A 7 75.28 -5.81 -26.76
CA ALA A 7 74.14 -5.82 -25.82
C ALA A 7 72.80 -5.85 -26.54
N LEU A 8 71.74 -6.34 -25.88
CA LEU A 8 70.38 -6.28 -26.39
C LEU A 8 69.98 -4.80 -26.61
N CYS A 9 69.30 -4.52 -27.69
CA CYS A 9 68.95 -3.17 -28.04
C CYS A 9 67.88 -2.63 -27.04
N PRO A 10 68.06 -1.42 -26.48
CA PRO A 10 67.13 -0.82 -25.55
C PRO A 10 65.72 -0.56 -26.12
N CYS A 11 65.56 -0.70 -27.46
CA CYS A 11 64.26 -0.52 -28.10
C CYS A 11 63.28 -1.69 -27.88
N GLY A 12 63.66 -2.72 -27.13
CA GLY A 12 62.78 -3.85 -26.82
C GLY A 12 62.63 -4.90 -27.95
N SER A 13 63.37 -4.78 -29.07
CA SER A 13 63.27 -5.67 -30.23
C SER A 13 63.87 -7.08 -30.01
N GLY A 14 64.54 -7.35 -28.90
CA GLY A 14 65.20 -8.59 -28.60
C GLY A 14 66.46 -8.85 -29.45
N ARG A 15 66.89 -7.90 -30.30
CA ARG A 15 68.11 -7.99 -31.17
C ARG A 15 69.26 -7.26 -30.53
N LYS A 16 70.54 -7.69 -30.90
CA LYS A 16 71.72 -6.95 -30.43
C LYS A 16 71.74 -5.54 -30.99
N PHE A 17 72.24 -4.55 -30.27
CA PHE A 17 72.26 -3.15 -30.62
C PHE A 17 72.88 -2.90 -32.04
N LYS A 18 73.93 -3.54 -32.40
CA LYS A 18 74.59 -3.49 -33.76
C LYS A 18 73.71 -4.02 -34.92
N LEU A 19 72.71 -4.83 -34.61
CA LEU A 19 71.80 -5.45 -35.63
C LEU A 19 70.41 -4.81 -35.60
N CYS A 20 70.24 -3.77 -34.79
CA CYS A 20 68.97 -2.99 -34.62
C CYS A 20 69.24 -1.47 -34.74
N CYS A 21 69.15 -0.71 -33.72
CA CYS A 21 69.31 0.73 -33.70
C CYS A 21 70.78 1.21 -33.87
N GLY A 22 71.76 0.31 -33.76
CA GLY A 22 73.17 0.59 -33.98
C GLY A 22 73.65 0.48 -35.43
N ARG A 23 72.89 0.16 -36.45
CA ARG A 23 73.19 0.23 -37.87
C ARG A 23 73.20 1.70 -38.30
N ALA A 24 74.36 2.18 -38.69
CA ALA A 24 74.47 3.50 -39.30
C ALA A 24 73.67 3.48 -40.62
N GLY A 25 72.57 4.25 -40.63
CA GLY A 25 71.69 4.39 -41.77
C GLY A 25 70.17 4.21 -41.49
N ALA A 26 69.75 3.87 -40.25
CA ALA A 26 68.33 3.98 -39.92
C ALA A 26 68.04 5.49 -39.75
N SER A 27 67.34 6.09 -40.72
CA SER A 27 66.71 7.39 -40.55
C SER A 27 65.92 7.41 -39.23
N ALA A 28 66.27 8.35 -38.39
CA ALA A 28 65.41 8.65 -37.23
C ALA A 28 64.01 8.86 -37.80
N VAL A 29 63.06 7.95 -37.45
CA VAL A 29 61.64 8.25 -37.64
C VAL A 29 61.41 9.48 -36.80
N ALA A 30 61.22 10.59 -37.45
CA ALA A 30 60.75 11.81 -36.80
C ALA A 30 59.52 11.45 -35.93
N PRO A 31 59.36 11.98 -34.74
CA PRO A 31 58.11 11.79 -33.97
C PRO A 31 56.98 12.16 -34.92
N ALA A 32 56.01 11.25 -35.06
CA ALA A 32 54.83 11.49 -35.91
C ALA A 32 54.36 12.95 -35.67
N SER A 33 54.33 13.77 -36.72
CA SER A 33 53.91 15.15 -36.63
C SER A 33 52.53 15.11 -35.90
N ALA A 34 52.40 15.84 -34.78
CA ALA A 34 51.16 15.89 -34.06
C ALA A 34 50.06 16.21 -35.08
N ALA A 35 49.00 15.39 -35.09
CA ALA A 35 47.86 15.63 -35.99
C ALA A 35 47.42 17.09 -35.83
N PRO A 36 47.12 17.79 -36.94
CA PRO A 36 46.74 19.21 -36.88
C PRO A 36 45.62 19.35 -35.86
N ALA A 37 45.78 20.21 -34.87
CA ALA A 37 44.85 20.48 -33.76
C ALA A 37 44.60 21.98 -33.66
N PRO A 38 43.43 22.39 -33.10
CA PRO A 38 43.13 23.80 -32.85
C PRO A 38 44.20 24.38 -31.90
N ASP A 39 44.57 25.65 -32.16
CA ASP A 39 45.55 26.39 -31.34
C ASP A 39 44.98 26.73 -29.94
N ALA A 40 45.82 27.19 -29.02
CA ALA A 40 45.46 27.51 -27.66
C ALA A 40 44.36 28.59 -27.57
N ALA A 41 44.39 29.60 -28.48
CA ALA A 41 43.40 30.66 -28.51
C ALA A 41 42.04 30.16 -28.98
N GLN A 42 42.02 29.31 -30.00
CA GLN A 42 40.79 28.63 -30.46
C GLN A 42 40.18 27.74 -29.35
N ARG A 43 41.01 26.96 -28.65
CA ARG A 43 40.54 26.11 -27.53
C ARG A 43 39.95 26.95 -26.40
N SER A 44 40.64 28.06 -26.01
CA SER A 44 40.14 28.94 -24.97
C SER A 44 38.78 29.56 -25.34
N ALA A 45 38.65 30.07 -26.60
CA ALA A 45 37.43 30.66 -27.07
C ALA A 45 36.25 29.65 -27.09
N LEU A 46 36.48 28.37 -27.42
CA LEU A 46 35.48 27.35 -27.39
C LEU A 46 35.05 26.99 -25.94
N LEU A 47 36.02 26.90 -25.02
CA LEU A 47 35.72 26.64 -23.59
C LEU A 47 34.95 27.82 -22.96
N ASP A 48 35.26 29.08 -23.37
CA ASP A 48 34.51 30.25 -22.91
C ASP A 48 33.05 30.26 -23.42
N LEU A 49 32.82 29.82 -24.64
CA LEU A 49 31.48 29.65 -25.19
C LEU A 49 30.71 28.55 -24.42
N PHE A 50 31.38 27.45 -24.05
CA PHE A 50 30.81 26.38 -23.22
C PHE A 50 30.44 26.90 -21.83
N ARG A 51 31.38 27.59 -21.15
CA ARG A 51 31.16 28.14 -19.80
C ARG A 51 30.05 29.21 -19.79
N THR A 52 29.92 30.00 -20.86
CA THR A 52 28.87 31.01 -20.99
C THR A 52 27.56 30.46 -21.55
N GLN A 53 27.44 29.15 -21.70
CA GLN A 53 26.26 28.47 -22.21
C GLN A 53 25.77 28.88 -23.60
N ARG A 54 26.67 29.43 -24.41
CA ARG A 54 26.37 29.86 -25.82
C ARG A 54 26.45 28.63 -26.75
N HIS A 55 25.63 27.61 -26.46
CA HIS A 55 25.73 26.28 -27.09
C HIS A 55 25.49 26.30 -28.60
N GLY A 56 24.57 27.13 -29.12
CA GLY A 56 24.30 27.22 -30.56
C GLY A 56 25.50 27.74 -31.36
N GLU A 57 26.16 28.77 -30.84
CA GLU A 57 27.39 29.32 -31.48
C GLU A 57 28.55 28.33 -31.35
N LEU A 58 28.66 27.68 -30.20
CA LEU A 58 29.66 26.66 -29.94
C LEU A 58 29.54 25.49 -30.93
N LEU A 59 28.34 24.95 -31.14
CA LEU A 59 28.09 23.85 -32.08
C LEU A 59 28.47 24.25 -33.53
N GLY A 60 28.12 25.46 -33.96
CA GLY A 60 28.50 25.96 -35.28
C GLY A 60 30.02 26.04 -35.46
N ARG A 61 30.73 26.55 -34.44
CA ARG A 61 32.20 26.62 -34.47
C ARG A 61 32.87 25.25 -34.38
N LEU A 62 32.30 24.34 -33.58
CA LEU A 62 32.81 22.95 -33.47
C LEU A 62 32.68 22.23 -34.83
N ALA A 63 31.54 22.36 -35.51
CA ALA A 63 31.35 21.75 -36.83
C ALA A 63 32.41 22.22 -37.84
N ALA A 64 32.62 23.55 -37.95
CA ALA A 64 33.61 24.10 -38.85
C ALA A 64 35.06 23.69 -38.51
N LEU A 65 35.39 23.57 -37.22
CA LEU A 65 36.71 23.15 -36.78
C LEU A 65 36.93 21.64 -36.92
N LEU A 66 35.88 20.82 -36.76
CA LEU A 66 35.97 19.37 -36.98
C LEU A 66 36.19 19.00 -38.46
N GLU A 67 35.71 19.85 -39.42
CA GLU A 67 36.06 19.69 -40.82
C GLU A 67 37.57 19.90 -41.07
N ARG A 68 38.19 20.86 -40.33
CA ARG A 68 39.64 21.08 -40.43
C ARG A 68 40.49 20.18 -39.61
N PHE A 69 39.97 19.72 -38.47
CA PHE A 69 40.70 18.93 -37.48
C PHE A 69 39.92 17.67 -37.06
N PRO A 70 39.58 16.76 -37.97
CA PRO A 70 38.70 15.61 -37.72
C PRO A 70 39.29 14.57 -36.74
N GLN A 71 40.60 14.63 -36.46
CA GLN A 71 41.31 13.79 -35.52
C GLN A 71 41.55 14.48 -34.16
N SER A 72 40.92 15.58 -33.88
CA SER A 72 41.05 16.28 -32.58
C SER A 72 40.15 15.70 -31.53
N ALA A 73 40.67 14.93 -30.59
CA ALA A 73 39.94 14.39 -29.46
C ALA A 73 39.25 15.46 -28.64
N PHE A 74 39.90 16.60 -28.42
CA PHE A 74 39.37 17.76 -27.72
C PHE A 74 38.07 18.29 -28.34
N LEU A 75 38.02 18.42 -29.68
CA LEU A 75 36.82 18.90 -30.37
C LEU A 75 35.66 17.91 -30.27
N TRP A 76 35.95 16.62 -30.45
CA TRP A 76 34.96 15.58 -30.27
C TRP A 76 34.43 15.48 -28.81
N GLY A 77 35.33 15.59 -27.83
CA GLY A 77 34.97 15.64 -26.43
C GLY A 77 34.08 16.81 -26.07
N LEU A 78 34.44 18.01 -26.56
CA LEU A 78 33.63 19.24 -26.33
C LEU A 78 32.29 19.19 -27.08
N LEU A 79 32.24 18.61 -28.29
CA LEU A 79 31.00 18.39 -29.03
C LEU A 79 30.03 17.48 -28.23
N GLY A 80 30.54 16.34 -27.79
CA GLY A 80 29.72 15.41 -27.02
C GLY A 80 29.23 15.98 -25.69
N ALA A 81 30.10 16.67 -24.95
CA ALA A 81 29.71 17.38 -23.73
C ALA A 81 28.65 18.46 -23.97
N THR A 82 28.79 19.22 -25.11
CA THR A 82 27.80 20.24 -25.49
C THR A 82 26.45 19.61 -25.86
N GLN A 83 26.46 18.51 -26.62
CA GLN A 83 25.25 17.78 -26.99
C GLN A 83 24.52 17.25 -25.77
N GLN A 84 25.23 16.65 -24.83
CA GLN A 84 24.62 16.19 -23.57
C GLN A 84 24.02 17.33 -22.75
N SER A 85 24.73 18.47 -22.61
CA SER A 85 24.20 19.61 -21.87
C SER A 85 22.90 20.18 -22.46
N GLN A 86 22.61 19.89 -23.73
CA GLN A 86 21.38 20.23 -24.42
C GLN A 86 20.34 19.08 -24.48
N GLY A 87 20.59 17.96 -23.82
CA GLY A 87 19.74 16.78 -23.88
C GLY A 87 19.80 15.99 -25.19
N ALA A 88 20.78 16.29 -26.06
CA ALA A 88 21.01 15.56 -27.29
C ALA A 88 22.00 14.39 -27.08
N ASP A 89 22.01 13.41 -28.01
CA ASP A 89 22.93 12.27 -27.94
C ASP A 89 24.39 12.65 -28.22
N GLY A 90 25.14 12.91 -27.15
CA GLY A 90 26.59 13.19 -27.21
C GLY A 90 27.48 11.94 -27.16
N LEU A 91 26.92 10.75 -26.90
CA LEU A 91 27.70 9.53 -26.66
C LEU A 91 28.60 9.16 -27.85
N PRO A 92 28.16 9.17 -29.12
CA PRO A 92 29.04 8.86 -30.27
C PRO A 92 30.26 9.77 -30.38
N ALA A 93 30.07 11.08 -30.08
CA ALA A 93 31.15 12.05 -30.10
C ALA A 93 32.16 11.78 -28.98
N LEU A 94 31.71 11.48 -27.76
CA LEU A 94 32.57 11.12 -26.63
C LEU A 94 33.33 9.81 -26.86
N GLN A 95 32.68 8.82 -27.43
CA GLN A 95 33.36 7.58 -27.85
C GLN A 95 34.47 7.84 -28.87
N ARG A 96 34.22 8.71 -29.84
CA ARG A 96 35.19 9.13 -30.82
C ARG A 96 36.38 9.85 -30.18
N ALA A 97 36.12 10.75 -29.20
CA ALA A 97 37.15 11.43 -28.43
C ALA A 97 38.07 10.45 -27.72
N VAL A 98 37.53 9.47 -27.01
CA VAL A 98 38.32 8.43 -26.31
C VAL A 98 39.05 7.52 -27.29
N ALA A 99 38.48 7.18 -28.45
CA ALA A 99 39.15 6.39 -29.49
C ALA A 99 40.36 7.11 -30.08
N LEU A 100 40.31 8.46 -30.15
CA LEU A 100 41.40 9.28 -30.64
C LEU A 100 42.51 9.57 -29.60
N ALA A 101 42.11 9.67 -28.32
CA ALA A 101 43.00 9.89 -27.18
C ALA A 101 42.64 9.00 -26.00
N PRO A 102 43.00 7.72 -25.99
CA PRO A 102 42.63 6.79 -24.93
C PRO A 102 43.20 7.11 -23.55
N ASP A 103 44.28 7.87 -23.52
CA ASP A 103 44.98 8.32 -22.31
C ASP A 103 44.68 9.79 -21.96
N ASP A 104 43.59 10.35 -22.44
CA ASP A 104 43.08 11.63 -22.05
C ASP A 104 42.07 11.44 -20.88
N ALA A 105 42.43 11.92 -19.69
CA ALA A 105 41.66 11.76 -18.47
C ALA A 105 40.27 12.43 -18.56
N ASP A 106 40.19 13.61 -19.21
CA ASP A 106 38.95 14.34 -19.34
C ASP A 106 38.02 13.67 -20.36
N ALA A 107 38.54 13.16 -21.47
CA ALA A 107 37.76 12.39 -22.43
C ALA A 107 37.17 11.10 -21.78
N GLN A 108 37.96 10.37 -20.99
CA GLN A 108 37.51 9.20 -20.24
C GLN A 108 36.46 9.57 -19.19
N ALA A 109 36.64 10.67 -18.46
CA ALA A 109 35.70 11.14 -17.46
C ALA A 109 34.34 11.53 -18.07
N ASN A 110 34.38 12.27 -19.19
CA ASN A 110 33.14 12.69 -19.89
C ASN A 110 32.41 11.49 -20.50
N LEU A 111 33.12 10.52 -21.08
CA LEU A 111 32.50 9.30 -21.58
C LEU A 111 31.90 8.49 -20.42
N GLY A 112 32.59 8.38 -19.29
CA GLY A 112 32.09 7.70 -18.10
C GLY A 112 30.82 8.34 -17.54
N ALA A 113 30.74 9.67 -17.48
CA ALA A 113 29.55 10.38 -17.07
C ALA A 113 28.37 10.10 -18.03
N ALA A 114 28.61 10.17 -19.35
CA ALA A 114 27.61 9.89 -20.36
C ALA A 114 27.06 8.46 -20.31
N LEU A 115 27.92 7.49 -20.08
CA LEU A 115 27.52 6.08 -19.91
C LEU A 115 26.69 5.88 -18.65
N LEU A 116 27.02 6.58 -17.57
CA LEU A 116 26.23 6.51 -16.33
C LEU A 116 24.82 7.06 -16.55
N GLU A 117 24.68 8.22 -17.19
CA GLU A 117 23.38 8.82 -17.55
C GLU A 117 22.53 7.89 -18.45
N ARG A 118 23.17 7.06 -19.26
CA ARG A 118 22.53 6.05 -20.10
C ARG A 118 22.20 4.73 -19.37
N GLY A 119 22.42 4.66 -18.07
CA GLY A 119 22.19 3.43 -17.30
C GLY A 119 23.16 2.29 -17.62
N GLN A 120 24.39 2.61 -18.05
CA GLN A 120 25.45 1.65 -18.33
C GLN A 120 26.59 1.73 -17.29
N PRO A 121 26.31 1.44 -16.00
CA PRO A 121 27.26 1.70 -14.91
C PRO A 121 28.54 0.84 -14.99
N GLN A 122 28.47 -0.37 -15.57
CA GLN A 122 29.67 -1.22 -15.72
C GLN A 122 30.68 -0.58 -16.68
N ALA A 123 30.21 -0.08 -17.83
CA ALA A 123 31.07 0.61 -18.79
C ALA A 123 31.55 1.96 -18.24
N ALA A 124 30.70 2.71 -17.55
CA ALA A 124 31.04 3.96 -16.87
C ALA A 124 32.17 3.76 -15.86
N ALA A 125 32.09 2.70 -15.03
CA ALA A 125 33.12 2.39 -14.03
C ALA A 125 34.50 2.13 -14.67
N ALA A 126 34.54 1.47 -15.82
CA ALA A 126 35.79 1.23 -16.54
C ALA A 126 36.45 2.55 -17.01
N CYS A 127 35.67 3.44 -17.64
CA CYS A 127 36.16 4.73 -18.11
C CYS A 127 36.58 5.65 -16.95
N LEU A 128 35.76 5.74 -15.88
CA LEU A 128 36.04 6.62 -14.74
C LEU A 128 37.26 6.12 -13.93
N ARG A 129 37.45 4.81 -13.81
CA ARG A 129 38.66 4.25 -13.18
C ARG A 129 39.89 4.63 -13.98
N LYS A 130 39.85 4.49 -15.31
CA LYS A 130 40.94 4.90 -16.19
C LYS A 130 41.22 6.41 -16.08
N ALA A 131 40.17 7.26 -16.05
CA ALA A 131 40.29 8.69 -15.83
C ALA A 131 41.02 9.02 -14.53
N LEU A 132 40.69 8.32 -13.43
CA LEU A 132 41.28 8.51 -12.12
C LEU A 132 42.72 7.95 -12.01
N GLU A 133 43.07 6.90 -12.78
CA GLU A 133 44.46 6.44 -12.92
C GLU A 133 45.31 7.50 -13.62
N LEU A 134 44.80 8.14 -14.65
CA LEU A 134 45.47 9.19 -15.41
C LEU A 134 45.56 10.53 -14.66
N ALA A 135 44.47 10.92 -14.01
CA ALA A 135 44.37 12.15 -13.25
C ALA A 135 43.74 11.92 -11.88
N PRO A 136 44.50 11.49 -10.87
CA PRO A 136 44.00 11.18 -9.51
C PRO A 136 43.36 12.37 -8.80
N ALA A 137 43.60 13.58 -9.24
CA ALA A 137 43.04 14.84 -8.67
C ALA A 137 41.74 15.28 -9.36
N ASN A 138 41.26 14.59 -10.41
CA ASN A 138 40.04 14.96 -11.13
C ASN A 138 38.82 14.75 -10.23
N LEU A 139 38.33 15.86 -9.66
CA LEU A 139 37.21 15.85 -8.70
C LEU A 139 35.89 15.43 -9.34
N PRO A 140 35.47 15.95 -10.51
CA PRO A 140 34.29 15.50 -11.22
C PRO A 140 34.30 13.98 -11.49
N ALA A 141 35.43 13.45 -11.97
CA ALA A 141 35.57 12.01 -12.23
C ALA A 141 35.39 11.16 -10.94
N ARG A 142 35.84 11.65 -9.79
CA ARG A 142 35.66 10.95 -8.49
C ARG A 142 34.20 10.96 -8.04
N ILE A 143 33.51 12.09 -8.23
CA ILE A 143 32.07 12.21 -7.91
C ILE A 143 31.27 11.25 -8.80
N ASN A 144 31.49 11.29 -10.11
CA ASN A 144 30.85 10.40 -11.07
C ASN A 144 31.17 8.93 -10.79
N PHE A 145 32.40 8.62 -10.34
CA PHE A 145 32.76 7.26 -9.97
C PHE A 145 32.01 6.78 -8.71
N ALA A 146 31.85 7.64 -7.72
CA ALA A 146 31.04 7.35 -6.54
C ALA A 146 29.57 7.10 -6.88
N GLN A 147 28.99 7.92 -7.78
CA GLN A 147 27.63 7.71 -8.33
C GLN A 147 27.53 6.39 -9.09
N THR A 148 28.57 6.05 -9.84
CA THR A 148 28.62 4.76 -10.60
C THR A 148 28.64 3.57 -9.65
N LEU A 149 29.43 3.63 -8.58
CA LEU A 149 29.46 2.58 -7.55
C LEU A 149 28.10 2.38 -6.89
N ARG A 150 27.39 3.49 -6.59
CA ARG A 150 25.99 3.45 -6.11
C ARG A 150 25.08 2.74 -7.12
N ALA A 151 25.18 3.09 -8.40
CA ALA A 151 24.38 2.48 -9.47
C ALA A 151 24.69 0.98 -9.66
N LEU A 152 25.90 0.52 -9.28
CA LEU A 152 26.30 -0.87 -9.26
C LEU A 152 25.84 -1.64 -7.99
N GLY A 153 25.24 -0.93 -7.02
CA GLY A 153 24.81 -1.51 -5.76
C GLY A 153 25.92 -1.66 -4.72
N ASP A 154 27.13 -1.13 -4.96
CA ASP A 154 28.24 -1.15 -4.02
C ASP A 154 28.21 0.10 -3.12
N ALA A 155 27.25 0.12 -2.19
CA ALA A 155 27.07 1.24 -1.28
C ALA A 155 28.28 1.51 -0.38
N PRO A 156 28.98 0.50 0.20
CA PRO A 156 30.17 0.75 0.99
C PRO A 156 31.27 1.46 0.22
N ALA A 157 31.60 0.98 -1.00
CA ALA A 157 32.61 1.60 -1.83
C ALA A 157 32.23 3.02 -2.31
N ALA A 158 30.94 3.25 -2.58
CA ALA A 158 30.43 4.57 -2.93
C ALA A 158 30.55 5.58 -1.76
N ILE A 159 30.21 5.16 -0.55
CA ILE A 159 30.38 5.96 0.69
C ILE A 159 31.86 6.35 0.87
N ASP A 160 32.77 5.39 0.77
CA ASP A 160 34.21 5.67 0.90
C ASP A 160 34.72 6.60 -0.21
N ALA A 161 34.23 6.44 -1.44
CA ALA A 161 34.58 7.31 -2.54
C ALA A 161 34.13 8.77 -2.27
N TYR A 162 32.90 8.99 -1.82
CA TYR A 162 32.42 10.33 -1.46
C TYR A 162 33.17 10.93 -0.26
N ARG A 163 33.43 10.13 0.79
CA ARG A 163 34.27 10.59 1.91
C ARG A 163 35.65 11.01 1.43
N GLY A 164 36.24 10.25 0.49
CA GLY A 164 37.50 10.59 -0.18
C GLY A 164 37.45 11.89 -0.99
N VAL A 165 36.30 12.23 -1.60
CA VAL A 165 36.05 13.52 -2.23
C VAL A 165 36.05 14.64 -1.19
N LEU A 166 35.24 14.49 -0.13
CA LEU A 166 35.06 15.51 0.92
C LEU A 166 36.34 15.76 1.72
N ALA A 167 37.20 14.76 1.90
CA ALA A 167 38.51 14.92 2.52
C ALA A 167 39.44 15.87 1.71
N ARG A 168 39.31 15.91 0.37
CA ARG A 168 40.09 16.75 -0.53
C ARG A 168 39.42 18.08 -0.86
N ALA A 169 38.11 18.05 -0.97
CA ALA A 169 37.27 19.20 -1.32
C ALA A 169 36.09 19.32 -0.33
N PRO A 170 36.30 19.82 0.90
CA PRO A 170 35.29 19.88 1.96
C PRO A 170 34.07 20.72 1.61
N LYS A 171 34.15 21.56 0.56
CA LYS A 171 33.06 22.44 0.09
C LYS A 171 32.30 21.87 -1.13
N ALA A 172 32.60 20.66 -1.59
CA ALA A 172 31.95 20.05 -2.74
C ALA A 172 30.50 19.63 -2.38
N LEU A 173 29.51 20.50 -2.66
CA LEU A 173 28.11 20.27 -2.29
C LEU A 173 27.54 19.00 -2.92
N GLU A 174 27.87 18.72 -4.18
CA GLU A 174 27.41 17.49 -4.86
C GLU A 174 27.85 16.21 -4.11
N ALA A 175 29.07 16.21 -3.55
CA ALA A 175 29.54 15.09 -2.77
C ALA A 175 28.86 15.01 -1.40
N HIS A 176 28.47 16.14 -0.79
CA HIS A 176 27.65 16.16 0.42
C HIS A 176 26.29 15.53 0.15
N PHE A 177 25.63 15.93 -0.93
CA PHE A 177 24.29 15.42 -1.26
C PHE A 177 24.32 13.94 -1.64
N GLY A 178 25.28 13.52 -2.49
CA GLY A 178 25.42 12.11 -2.88
C GLY A 178 25.74 11.18 -1.71
N LEU A 179 26.60 11.61 -0.77
CA LEU A 179 26.90 10.84 0.45
C LEU A 179 25.70 10.80 1.38
N LEU A 180 24.97 11.92 1.52
CA LEU A 180 23.80 11.99 2.39
C LEU A 180 22.70 11.03 1.94
N ASP A 181 22.42 10.98 0.64
CA ASP A 181 21.42 10.05 0.09
C ASP A 181 21.78 8.59 0.41
N LEU A 182 23.06 8.21 0.21
CA LEU A 182 23.56 6.88 0.54
C LEU A 182 23.47 6.55 2.03
N LEU A 183 23.81 7.49 2.90
CA LEU A 183 23.72 7.30 4.34
C LEU A 183 22.27 7.08 4.78
N LEU A 184 21.32 7.81 4.17
CA LEU A 184 19.90 7.60 4.43
C LEU A 184 19.38 6.24 3.91
N GLU A 185 19.90 5.78 2.77
CA GLU A 185 19.60 4.43 2.26
C GLU A 185 20.12 3.35 3.20
N CYS A 186 21.31 3.56 3.80
CA CYS A 186 21.94 2.64 4.76
C CYS A 186 21.44 2.80 6.20
N ALA A 187 20.46 3.67 6.44
CA ALA A 187 19.91 4.00 7.76
C ALA A 187 20.92 4.66 8.75
N GLU A 188 22.02 5.23 8.26
CA GLU A 188 23.04 5.94 9.05
C GLU A 188 22.60 7.40 9.31
N VAL A 189 21.46 7.56 9.97
CA VAL A 189 20.76 8.85 10.11
C VAL A 189 21.58 9.90 10.88
N GLY A 190 22.41 9.49 11.87
CA GLY A 190 23.20 10.41 12.67
C GLY A 190 24.30 11.11 11.87
N GLU A 191 25.04 10.36 11.02
CA GLU A 191 26.05 10.94 10.12
C GLU A 191 25.40 11.80 9.05
N ALA A 192 24.25 11.34 8.50
CA ALA A 192 23.48 12.08 7.53
C ALA A 192 23.03 13.45 8.06
N GLU A 193 22.59 13.54 9.33
CA GLU A 193 22.21 14.82 9.95
C GLU A 193 23.38 15.80 10.02
N SER A 194 24.54 15.33 10.51
CA SER A 194 25.74 16.13 10.60
C SER A 194 26.19 16.66 9.23
N LEU A 195 26.05 15.82 8.21
CA LEU A 195 26.40 16.16 6.84
C LEU A 195 25.44 17.20 6.24
N ALA A 196 24.11 17.03 6.45
CA ALA A 196 23.10 17.97 6.00
C ALA A 196 23.29 19.37 6.63
N GLN A 197 23.57 19.41 7.92
CA GLN A 197 23.85 20.67 8.64
C GLN A 197 25.11 21.37 8.05
N ARG A 198 26.16 20.62 7.77
CA ARG A 198 27.36 21.18 7.11
C ARG A 198 27.07 21.71 5.71
N ALA A 199 26.30 20.98 4.91
CA ALA A 199 25.90 21.45 3.58
C ALA A 199 25.09 22.76 3.68
N LEU A 200 24.20 22.86 4.66
CA LEU A 200 23.40 24.06 4.90
C LEU A 200 24.25 25.27 5.37
N VAL A 201 25.28 25.03 6.20
CA VAL A 201 26.24 26.09 6.58
C VAL A 201 27.05 26.57 5.36
N LEU A 202 27.40 25.67 4.46
CA LEU A 202 28.15 26.02 3.24
C LEU A 202 27.28 26.78 2.22
N ALA A 203 25.99 26.48 2.15
CA ALA A 203 25.08 27.07 1.18
C ALA A 203 23.67 27.27 1.78
N PRO A 204 23.47 28.31 2.63
CA PRO A 204 22.20 28.54 3.34
C PRO A 204 20.99 28.80 2.45
N ALA A 205 21.21 29.34 1.24
CA ALA A 205 20.16 29.62 0.25
C ALA A 205 20.06 28.55 -0.85
N HIS A 206 20.57 27.35 -0.61
CA HIS A 206 20.53 26.27 -1.61
C HIS A 206 19.35 25.33 -1.35
N CYS A 207 18.37 25.25 -2.26
CA CYS A 207 17.14 24.47 -2.10
C CYS A 207 17.40 22.98 -1.80
N VAL A 208 18.42 22.38 -2.44
CA VAL A 208 18.77 20.96 -2.21
C VAL A 208 19.31 20.74 -0.78
N ALA A 209 20.02 21.71 -0.18
CA ALA A 209 20.50 21.57 1.19
C ALA A 209 19.34 21.50 2.20
N HIS A 210 18.33 22.34 2.04
CA HIS A 210 17.10 22.28 2.83
C HIS A 210 16.31 21.00 2.56
N PHE A 211 16.18 20.57 1.31
CA PHE A 211 15.55 19.33 0.94
C PHE A 211 16.21 18.11 1.62
N CYS A 212 17.54 18.04 1.57
CA CYS A 212 18.30 16.97 2.22
C CYS A 212 18.12 16.96 3.75
N LEU A 213 18.12 18.13 4.39
CA LEU A 213 17.81 18.22 5.82
C LEU A 213 16.38 17.76 6.12
N GLY A 214 15.42 18.09 5.25
CA GLY A 214 14.05 17.62 5.32
C GLY A 214 13.97 16.08 5.26
N ASN A 215 14.71 15.45 4.37
CA ASN A 215 14.79 13.99 4.26
C ASN A 215 15.33 13.35 5.54
N VAL A 216 16.37 13.94 6.14
CA VAL A 216 16.91 13.49 7.43
C VAL A 216 15.85 13.60 8.55
N ARG A 217 15.16 14.76 8.64
CA ARG A 217 14.10 14.98 9.65
C ARG A 217 12.96 13.99 9.49
N GLN A 218 12.55 13.72 8.26
CA GLN A 218 11.51 12.74 7.95
C GLN A 218 11.94 11.33 8.39
N ARG A 219 13.18 10.92 8.13
CA ARG A 219 13.74 9.62 8.59
C ARG A 219 13.82 9.51 10.11
N GLN A 220 13.98 10.64 10.81
CA GLN A 220 13.93 10.71 12.27
C GLN A 220 12.50 10.71 12.86
N GLY A 221 11.46 10.68 12.01
CA GLY A 221 10.07 10.84 12.44
C GLY A 221 9.67 12.28 12.81
N ARG A 222 10.58 13.26 12.63
CA ARG A 222 10.37 14.69 12.93
C ARG A 222 9.64 15.38 11.79
N LEU A 223 8.40 14.94 11.53
CA LEU A 223 7.65 15.35 10.35
C LEU A 223 7.38 16.86 10.31
N ALA A 224 7.09 17.48 11.44
CA ALA A 224 6.87 18.94 11.51
C ALA A 224 8.12 19.73 11.08
N ASP A 225 9.30 19.30 11.50
CA ASP A 225 10.56 19.94 11.11
C ASP A 225 10.88 19.69 9.63
N ALA A 226 10.54 18.48 9.13
CA ALA A 226 10.69 18.16 7.71
C ALA A 226 9.83 19.06 6.83
N LEU A 227 8.58 19.34 7.23
CA LEU A 227 7.69 20.27 6.50
C LEU A 227 8.35 21.65 6.33
N VAL A 228 8.91 22.21 7.40
CA VAL A 228 9.60 23.52 7.33
C VAL A 228 10.75 23.48 6.33
N CYS A 229 11.56 22.42 6.37
CA CYS A 229 12.69 22.28 5.46
C CYS A 229 12.24 22.19 3.99
N TYR A 230 11.22 21.40 3.68
CA TYR A 230 10.69 21.26 2.32
C TYR A 230 10.01 22.54 1.83
N GLN A 231 9.29 23.25 2.71
CA GLN A 231 8.70 24.55 2.40
C GLN A 231 9.78 25.58 2.05
N THR A 232 10.84 25.67 2.85
CA THR A 232 11.97 26.57 2.56
C THR A 232 12.65 26.19 1.23
N ALA A 233 12.81 24.91 0.93
CA ALA A 233 13.33 24.47 -0.36
C ALA A 233 12.46 24.94 -1.54
N LEU A 234 11.12 24.92 -1.39
CA LEU A 234 10.18 25.41 -2.40
C LEU A 234 10.10 26.94 -2.47
N GLU A 235 10.31 27.65 -1.37
CA GLU A 235 10.44 29.12 -1.37
C GLU A 235 11.67 29.56 -2.17
N LEU A 236 12.79 28.83 -2.01
CA LEU A 236 14.02 29.08 -2.75
C LEU A 236 13.94 28.65 -4.23
N ALA A 237 13.19 27.57 -4.51
CA ALA A 237 13.02 27.04 -5.86
C ALA A 237 11.58 26.51 -6.03
N PRO A 238 10.61 27.34 -6.45
CA PRO A 238 9.19 26.94 -6.55
C PRO A 238 8.91 25.78 -7.50
N GLY A 239 9.78 25.53 -8.48
CA GLY A 239 9.70 24.39 -9.41
C GLY A 239 10.43 23.12 -8.93
N PHE A 240 10.93 23.07 -7.70
CA PHE A 240 11.68 21.92 -7.21
C PHE A 240 10.75 20.76 -6.83
N ALA A 241 10.31 20.01 -7.85
CA ALA A 241 9.32 18.93 -7.74
C ALA A 241 9.65 17.84 -6.69
N PRO A 242 10.91 17.41 -6.47
CA PRO A 242 11.24 16.47 -5.40
C PRO A 242 10.84 16.95 -4.00
N ALA A 243 11.07 18.25 -3.70
CA ALA A 243 10.66 18.81 -2.42
C ALA A 243 9.13 18.89 -2.27
N ALA A 244 8.40 19.21 -3.33
CA ALA A 244 6.95 19.21 -3.33
C ALA A 244 6.39 17.80 -3.08
N SER A 245 6.97 16.79 -3.69
CA SER A 245 6.58 15.39 -3.53
C SER A 245 6.79 14.91 -2.09
N ASN A 246 7.97 15.19 -1.50
CA ASN A 246 8.26 14.79 -0.12
C ASN A 246 7.47 15.62 0.89
N LEU A 247 7.21 16.91 0.63
CA LEU A 247 6.29 17.74 1.42
C LEU A 247 4.90 17.11 1.46
N ALA A 248 4.37 16.69 0.33
CA ALA A 248 3.07 16.04 0.26
C ALA A 248 3.05 14.71 1.05
N CYS A 249 4.09 13.88 0.93
CA CYS A 249 4.21 12.65 1.72
C CYS A 249 4.24 12.94 3.23
N ALA A 250 4.97 13.97 3.66
CA ALA A 250 5.03 14.36 5.08
C ALA A 250 3.69 14.92 5.59
N LEU A 251 2.97 15.69 4.75
CA LEU A 251 1.62 16.18 5.05
C LEU A 251 0.62 15.04 5.19
N LEU A 252 0.69 14.03 4.30
CA LEU A 252 -0.15 12.82 4.38
C LEU A 252 0.10 12.04 5.68
N ALA A 253 1.35 11.86 6.06
CA ALA A 253 1.72 11.21 7.32
C ALA A 253 1.20 11.97 8.56
N LEU A 254 0.96 13.29 8.43
CA LEU A 254 0.33 14.12 9.46
C LEU A 254 -1.20 14.22 9.34
N GLY A 255 -1.82 13.50 8.39
CA GLY A 255 -3.27 13.54 8.15
C GLY A 255 -3.76 14.82 7.45
N ARG A 256 -2.87 15.65 6.88
CA ARG A 256 -3.17 16.92 6.21
C ARG A 256 -3.38 16.72 4.70
N SER A 257 -4.32 15.84 4.35
CA SER A 257 -4.52 15.34 2.98
C SER A 257 -4.89 16.43 1.97
N THR A 258 -5.70 17.41 2.36
CA THR A 258 -6.10 18.53 1.47
C THR A 258 -4.90 19.36 1.05
N GLU A 259 -4.01 19.65 2.00
CA GLU A 259 -2.80 20.44 1.73
C GLU A 259 -1.81 19.64 0.86
N ALA A 260 -1.72 18.33 1.08
CA ALA A 260 -0.91 17.45 0.23
C ALA A 260 -1.42 17.45 -1.22
N GLU A 261 -2.75 17.37 -1.43
CA GLU A 261 -3.38 17.45 -2.75
C GLU A 261 -3.02 18.78 -3.45
N ASP A 262 -3.17 19.90 -2.74
CA ASP A 262 -2.84 21.22 -3.27
C ASP A 262 -1.37 21.37 -3.68
N VAL A 263 -0.45 20.84 -2.87
CA VAL A 263 0.99 20.86 -3.15
C VAL A 263 1.30 20.05 -4.42
N LEU A 264 0.75 18.86 -4.55
CA LEU A 264 0.96 17.98 -5.70
C LEU A 264 0.39 18.59 -6.98
N LEU A 265 -0.83 19.15 -6.93
CA LEU A 265 -1.45 19.82 -8.08
C LEU A 265 -0.67 21.06 -8.53
N ARG A 266 -0.09 21.83 -7.60
CA ARG A 266 0.79 22.95 -7.94
C ARG A 266 2.09 22.46 -8.57
N SER A 267 2.69 21.40 -8.02
CA SER A 267 3.92 20.80 -8.58
C SER A 267 3.71 20.33 -10.02
N LEU A 268 2.60 19.66 -10.30
CA LEU A 268 2.27 19.17 -11.64
C LEU A 268 2.01 20.30 -12.66
N ARG A 269 1.48 21.44 -12.21
CA ARG A 269 1.35 22.63 -13.07
C ARG A 269 2.69 23.26 -13.42
N SER A 270 3.65 23.26 -12.48
CA SER A 270 4.97 23.85 -12.70
C SER A 270 5.95 22.90 -13.39
N THR A 271 5.80 21.59 -13.16
CA THR A 271 6.71 20.56 -13.68
C THR A 271 5.90 19.33 -14.16
N PRO A 272 5.23 19.40 -15.34
CA PRO A 272 4.35 18.34 -15.83
C PRO A 272 5.04 17.01 -16.15
N GLY A 273 6.38 17.01 -16.27
CA GLY A 273 7.16 15.78 -16.51
C GLY A 273 7.60 15.03 -15.26
N TYR A 274 7.24 15.46 -14.05
CA TYR A 274 7.71 14.82 -12.84
C TYR A 274 6.81 13.68 -12.40
N LEU A 275 7.22 12.44 -12.69
CA LEU A 275 6.44 11.21 -12.50
C LEU A 275 5.96 10.99 -11.06
N ASP A 276 6.84 11.22 -10.06
CA ASP A 276 6.51 10.91 -8.66
C ASP A 276 5.35 11.76 -8.12
N ALA A 277 5.16 12.98 -8.64
CA ALA A 277 4.02 13.81 -8.24
C ALA A 277 2.69 13.20 -8.72
N TYR A 278 2.64 12.63 -9.93
CA TYR A 278 1.47 11.89 -10.40
C TYR A 278 1.21 10.65 -9.56
N LEU A 279 2.25 9.85 -9.30
CA LEU A 279 2.11 8.63 -8.51
C LEU A 279 1.64 8.93 -7.08
N ASN A 280 2.17 9.96 -6.45
CA ASN A 280 1.77 10.37 -5.10
C ASN A 280 0.35 10.94 -5.07
N LEU A 281 -0.07 11.73 -6.07
CA LEU A 281 -1.43 12.25 -6.18
C LEU A 281 -2.45 11.12 -6.42
N ALA A 282 -2.14 10.20 -7.33
CA ALA A 282 -3.01 9.07 -7.61
C ALA A 282 -3.14 8.15 -6.39
N ARG A 283 -2.04 7.89 -5.68
CA ARG A 283 -2.07 7.11 -4.43
C ARG A 283 -2.90 7.79 -3.35
N LEU A 284 -2.77 9.11 -3.18
CA LEU A 284 -3.62 9.87 -2.28
C LEU A 284 -5.10 9.68 -2.58
N TYR A 285 -5.50 9.73 -3.86
CA TYR A 285 -6.89 9.50 -4.26
C TYR A 285 -7.33 8.06 -3.98
N VAL A 286 -6.46 7.08 -4.19
CA VAL A 286 -6.73 5.67 -3.85
C VAL A 286 -6.95 5.50 -2.34
N GLU A 287 -6.09 6.07 -1.50
CA GLU A 287 -6.20 6.03 -0.03
C GLU A 287 -7.50 6.69 0.48
N GLN A 288 -7.99 7.69 -0.24
CA GLN A 288 -9.29 8.34 0.03
C GLN A 288 -10.50 7.59 -0.55
N GLY A 289 -10.30 6.50 -1.30
CA GLY A 289 -11.37 5.82 -2.04
C GLY A 289 -11.89 6.59 -3.25
N ARG A 290 -11.18 7.63 -3.70
CA ARG A 290 -11.53 8.47 -4.87
C ARG A 290 -11.02 7.86 -6.16
N PHE A 291 -11.42 6.61 -6.44
CA PHE A 291 -10.88 5.82 -7.57
C PHE A 291 -11.12 6.48 -8.93
N ALA A 292 -12.29 7.09 -9.14
CA ALA A 292 -12.58 7.79 -10.38
C ALA A 292 -11.69 9.03 -10.63
N ALA A 293 -11.17 9.65 -9.56
CA ALA A 293 -10.21 10.74 -9.66
C ALA A 293 -8.78 10.23 -9.85
N ALA A 294 -8.45 9.05 -9.33
CA ALA A 294 -7.13 8.45 -9.46
C ALA A 294 -6.85 7.94 -10.90
N GLU A 295 -7.87 7.43 -11.59
CA GLU A 295 -7.73 6.86 -12.94
C GLU A 295 -7.03 7.81 -13.94
N PRO A 296 -7.52 9.05 -14.19
CA PRO A 296 -6.87 9.96 -15.13
C PRO A 296 -5.44 10.30 -14.71
N VAL A 297 -5.16 10.44 -13.41
CA VAL A 297 -3.82 10.76 -12.91
C VAL A 297 -2.81 9.66 -13.20
N TYR A 298 -3.20 8.38 -13.05
CA TYR A 298 -2.33 7.27 -13.46
C TYR A 298 -2.15 7.18 -14.97
N ARG A 299 -3.16 7.54 -15.77
CA ARG A 299 -3.03 7.61 -17.23
C ARG A 299 -2.04 8.71 -17.65
N ASP A 300 -2.08 9.86 -16.99
CA ASP A 300 -1.11 10.95 -17.20
C ASP A 300 0.31 10.52 -16.78
N ALA A 301 0.45 9.78 -15.67
CA ALA A 301 1.72 9.18 -15.26
C ALA A 301 2.29 8.24 -16.35
N LEU A 302 1.45 7.43 -16.99
CA LEU A 302 1.84 6.56 -18.10
C LEU A 302 2.15 7.34 -19.39
N ALA A 303 1.55 8.50 -19.61
CA ALA A 303 1.92 9.38 -20.73
C ALA A 303 3.33 9.96 -20.52
N VAL A 304 3.70 10.27 -19.27
CA VAL A 304 5.07 10.73 -18.91
C VAL A 304 6.09 9.58 -18.97
N ALA A 305 5.73 8.42 -18.48
CA ALA A 305 6.60 7.23 -18.42
C ALA A 305 5.87 6.00 -18.96
N PRO A 306 5.88 5.78 -20.29
CA PRO A 306 5.16 4.66 -20.94
C PRO A 306 5.57 3.26 -20.44
N GLU A 307 6.77 3.10 -19.92
CA GLU A 307 7.30 1.84 -19.36
C GLU A 307 7.12 1.74 -17.83
N GLY A 308 6.39 2.67 -17.19
CA GLY A 308 6.24 2.77 -15.75
C GLY A 308 5.43 1.61 -15.15
N VAL A 309 6.08 0.62 -14.53
CA VAL A 309 5.44 -0.54 -13.89
C VAL A 309 4.52 -0.09 -12.74
N ALA A 310 5.00 0.81 -11.87
CA ALA A 310 4.23 1.30 -10.73
C ALA A 310 2.94 2.04 -11.14
N ALA A 311 2.98 2.80 -12.25
CA ALA A 311 1.80 3.48 -12.76
C ALA A 311 0.79 2.49 -13.37
N ARG A 312 1.26 1.43 -14.06
CA ARG A 312 0.39 0.36 -14.57
C ARG A 312 -0.28 -0.41 -13.45
N GLU A 313 0.48 -0.77 -12.45
CA GLU A 313 -0.03 -1.48 -11.27
C GLU A 313 -1.07 -0.64 -10.53
N GLY A 314 -0.78 0.64 -10.28
CA GLY A 314 -1.71 1.55 -9.63
C GLY A 314 -2.99 1.77 -10.46
N LEU A 315 -2.88 1.89 -11.79
CA LEU A 315 -4.04 1.97 -12.68
C LEU A 315 -4.84 0.67 -12.68
N ALA A 316 -4.18 -0.48 -12.70
CA ALA A 316 -4.84 -1.78 -12.63
C ALA A 316 -5.63 -1.94 -11.31
N GLN A 317 -5.04 -1.55 -10.17
CA GLN A 317 -5.74 -1.51 -8.89
C GLN A 317 -6.99 -0.62 -8.97
N VAL A 318 -6.86 0.58 -9.49
CA VAL A 318 -7.99 1.53 -9.62
C VAL A 318 -9.10 0.98 -10.53
N LEU A 319 -8.74 0.39 -11.66
CA LEU A 319 -9.71 -0.20 -12.58
C LEU A 319 -10.47 -1.38 -11.95
N ARG A 320 -9.79 -2.22 -11.18
CA ARG A 320 -10.44 -3.26 -10.39
C ARG A 320 -11.45 -2.68 -9.41
N GLU A 321 -11.06 -1.65 -8.65
CA GLU A 321 -11.97 -0.97 -7.70
C GLU A 321 -13.15 -0.28 -8.41
N LEU A 322 -12.99 0.10 -9.68
CA LEU A 322 -14.07 0.62 -10.54
C LEU A 322 -14.90 -0.48 -11.22
N GLY A 323 -14.64 -1.77 -10.94
CA GLY A 323 -15.36 -2.90 -11.49
C GLY A 323 -14.96 -3.29 -12.93
N ARG A 324 -13.78 -2.86 -13.38
CA ARG A 324 -13.22 -3.09 -14.72
C ARG A 324 -12.06 -4.10 -14.63
N ALA A 325 -12.37 -5.30 -14.12
CA ALA A 325 -11.38 -6.32 -13.79
C ALA A 325 -10.57 -6.82 -15.00
N ASP A 326 -11.20 -6.94 -16.18
CA ASP A 326 -10.51 -7.40 -17.39
C ASP A 326 -9.45 -6.39 -17.88
N GLU A 327 -9.74 -5.09 -17.78
CA GLU A 327 -8.77 -4.05 -18.11
C GLU A 327 -7.62 -4.01 -17.07
N ALA A 328 -7.93 -4.26 -15.80
CA ALA A 328 -6.92 -4.38 -14.76
C ALA A 328 -5.99 -5.56 -15.02
N ASP A 329 -6.53 -6.72 -15.42
CA ASP A 329 -5.76 -7.91 -15.74
C ASP A 329 -4.79 -7.66 -16.92
N ALA A 330 -5.27 -7.02 -18.00
CA ALA A 330 -4.43 -6.66 -19.13
C ALA A 330 -3.27 -5.72 -18.77
N LEU A 331 -3.48 -4.78 -17.85
CA LEU A 331 -2.40 -3.91 -17.35
C LEU A 331 -1.39 -4.67 -16.48
N CYS A 332 -1.84 -5.63 -15.70
CA CYS A 332 -0.94 -6.52 -14.95
C CYS A 332 -0.08 -7.37 -15.89
N GLU A 333 -0.64 -7.90 -16.99
CA GLU A 333 0.13 -8.59 -18.02
C GLU A 333 1.22 -7.70 -18.62
N GLN A 334 0.87 -6.45 -18.97
CA GLN A 334 1.85 -5.48 -19.47
C GLN A 334 2.95 -5.17 -18.42
N ALA A 335 2.58 -5.03 -17.15
CA ALA A 335 3.55 -4.80 -16.07
C ALA A 335 4.51 -5.98 -15.92
N LEU A 336 4.00 -7.22 -15.99
CA LEU A 336 4.80 -8.45 -15.92
C LEU A 336 5.67 -8.66 -17.17
N ALA A 337 5.26 -8.17 -18.33
CA ALA A 337 6.08 -8.18 -19.53
C ALA A 337 7.31 -7.26 -19.40
N ILE A 338 7.19 -6.14 -18.67
CA ILE A 338 8.28 -5.19 -18.41
C ILE A 338 9.14 -5.68 -17.24
N ASP A 339 8.54 -6.04 -16.10
CA ASP A 339 9.23 -6.63 -14.93
C ASP A 339 8.67 -8.02 -14.61
N PRO A 340 9.28 -9.10 -15.13
CA PRO A 340 8.86 -10.47 -14.85
C PRO A 340 8.94 -10.90 -13.38
N LEU A 341 9.51 -10.06 -12.51
CA LEU A 341 9.59 -10.26 -11.08
C LEU A 341 8.59 -9.38 -10.29
N CYS A 342 7.66 -8.68 -10.95
CA CYS A 342 6.66 -7.83 -10.32
C CYS A 342 5.61 -8.68 -9.60
N THR A 343 5.88 -9.02 -8.33
CA THR A 343 5.01 -9.87 -7.51
C THR A 343 3.67 -9.23 -7.19
N SER A 344 3.63 -7.91 -7.05
CA SER A 344 2.39 -7.16 -6.78
C SER A 344 1.41 -7.21 -7.96
N ALA A 345 1.90 -7.03 -9.21
CA ALA A 345 1.07 -7.18 -10.40
C ALA A 345 0.52 -8.62 -10.52
N ARG A 346 1.35 -9.63 -10.24
CA ARG A 346 0.91 -11.04 -10.28
C ARG A 346 -0.13 -11.38 -9.21
N LEU A 347 0.01 -10.82 -8.00
CA LEU A 347 -0.99 -10.94 -6.94
C LEU A 347 -2.29 -10.22 -7.29
N LEU A 348 -2.19 -9.02 -7.88
CA LEU A 348 -3.36 -8.27 -8.32
C LEU A 348 -4.17 -9.06 -9.35
N GLN A 349 -3.52 -9.74 -10.31
CA GLN A 349 -4.19 -10.65 -11.25
C GLN A 349 -5.00 -11.72 -10.51
N ALA A 350 -4.40 -12.38 -9.51
CA ALA A 350 -5.09 -13.42 -8.75
C ALA A 350 -6.34 -12.88 -8.05
N VAL A 351 -6.27 -11.70 -7.41
CA VAL A 351 -7.42 -11.11 -6.71
C VAL A 351 -8.41 -10.40 -7.64
N CYS A 352 -8.05 -10.07 -8.88
CA CYS A 352 -8.99 -9.55 -9.90
C CYS A 352 -10.08 -10.57 -10.25
N ARG A 353 -9.84 -11.87 -10.01
CA ARG A 353 -10.86 -12.92 -10.19
C ARG A 353 -11.92 -12.95 -9.07
N LEU A 354 -11.75 -12.14 -8.03
CA LEU A 354 -12.71 -11.98 -6.95
C LEU A 354 -13.59 -10.76 -7.23
N PRO A 355 -14.82 -10.93 -7.75
CA PRO A 355 -15.67 -9.80 -8.06
C PRO A 355 -16.12 -9.07 -6.79
N ILE A 356 -16.14 -7.74 -6.82
CA ILE A 356 -16.68 -6.89 -5.74
C ILE A 356 -18.17 -7.16 -5.57
N VAL A 357 -18.90 -7.26 -6.68
CA VAL A 357 -20.28 -7.76 -6.75
C VAL A 357 -20.39 -8.76 -7.90
N ALA A 358 -21.13 -9.84 -7.70
CA ALA A 358 -21.42 -10.82 -8.75
C ALA A 358 -22.72 -10.47 -9.49
N ASP A 359 -22.82 -10.84 -10.77
CA ASP A 359 -24.00 -10.56 -11.60
C ASP A 359 -25.04 -11.66 -11.57
N THR A 360 -24.59 -12.89 -11.42
CA THR A 360 -25.46 -14.07 -11.48
C THR A 360 -25.13 -15.04 -10.34
N PRO A 361 -26.10 -15.87 -9.90
CA PRO A 361 -25.84 -16.88 -8.87
C PRO A 361 -24.72 -17.85 -9.26
N ALA A 362 -24.66 -18.25 -10.53
CA ALA A 362 -23.62 -19.18 -11.02
C ALA A 362 -22.21 -18.55 -10.95
N ALA A 363 -22.09 -17.27 -11.36
CA ALA A 363 -20.82 -16.55 -11.27
C ALA A 363 -20.34 -16.41 -9.81
N SER A 364 -21.26 -16.16 -8.86
CA SER A 364 -20.93 -16.05 -7.44
C SER A 364 -20.53 -17.40 -6.84
N ALA A 365 -21.24 -18.48 -7.17
CA ALA A 365 -20.97 -19.81 -6.65
C ALA A 365 -19.59 -20.35 -7.07
N ASN A 366 -19.14 -20.02 -8.28
CA ASN A 366 -17.88 -20.51 -8.84
C ASN A 366 -16.63 -19.71 -8.41
N VAL A 367 -16.79 -18.62 -7.66
CA VAL A 367 -15.68 -17.73 -7.30
C VAL A 367 -14.57 -18.44 -6.53
N GLY A 368 -14.94 -19.30 -5.57
CA GLY A 368 -13.98 -20.05 -4.75
C GLY A 368 -13.10 -20.99 -5.57
N GLU A 369 -13.69 -21.74 -6.49
CA GLU A 369 -12.99 -22.66 -7.39
C GLU A 369 -12.12 -21.89 -8.40
N SER A 370 -12.65 -20.84 -9.00
CA SER A 370 -11.89 -19.96 -9.89
C SER A 370 -10.67 -19.35 -9.20
N PHE A 371 -10.82 -18.91 -7.97
CA PHE A 371 -9.71 -18.37 -7.18
C PHE A 371 -8.66 -19.42 -6.84
N MET A 372 -9.08 -20.65 -6.50
CA MET A 372 -8.15 -21.77 -6.29
C MET A 372 -7.30 -22.02 -7.54
N GLY A 373 -7.91 -22.04 -8.73
CA GLY A 373 -7.17 -22.16 -10.00
C GLY A 373 -6.17 -21.02 -10.23
N GLU A 374 -6.47 -19.79 -9.78
CA GLU A 374 -5.48 -18.70 -9.83
C GLU A 374 -4.34 -18.89 -8.82
N LEU A 375 -4.61 -19.45 -7.66
CA LEU A 375 -3.57 -19.77 -6.69
C LEU A 375 -2.62 -20.87 -7.19
N ASP A 376 -3.13 -21.83 -7.95
CA ASP A 376 -2.30 -22.85 -8.58
C ASP A 376 -1.40 -22.23 -9.66
N ARG A 377 -1.94 -21.35 -10.51
CA ARG A 377 -1.15 -20.57 -11.48
C ARG A 377 -0.11 -19.66 -10.79
N LEU A 378 -0.44 -19.06 -9.65
CA LEU A 378 0.51 -18.30 -8.84
C LEU A 378 1.63 -19.19 -8.31
N ALA A 379 1.29 -20.39 -7.82
CA ALA A 379 2.27 -21.36 -7.33
C ALA A 379 3.25 -21.79 -8.43
N GLU A 380 2.76 -22.11 -9.62
CA GLU A 380 3.57 -22.46 -10.80
C GLU A 380 4.48 -21.29 -11.18
N TRP A 381 3.93 -20.05 -11.19
CA TRP A 381 4.73 -18.87 -11.53
C TRP A 381 5.85 -18.62 -10.49
N LEU A 382 5.58 -18.81 -9.20
CA LEU A 382 6.58 -18.69 -8.13
C LEU A 382 7.66 -19.78 -8.24
N ALA A 383 7.27 -21.01 -8.57
CA ALA A 383 8.19 -22.15 -8.71
C ALA A 383 9.13 -22.01 -9.93
N ALA A 384 8.71 -21.29 -10.96
CA ALA A 384 9.51 -21.09 -12.17
C ALA A 384 10.76 -20.20 -11.95
N ASP A 385 10.80 -19.36 -10.92
CA ASP A 385 11.96 -18.52 -10.57
C ASP A 385 11.99 -18.23 -9.07
N ALA A 386 12.99 -18.77 -8.37
CA ALA A 386 13.16 -18.60 -6.91
C ALA A 386 13.23 -17.11 -6.46
N ARG A 387 13.69 -16.19 -7.35
CA ARG A 387 13.74 -14.75 -7.05
C ARG A 387 12.36 -14.16 -6.83
N ARG A 388 11.31 -14.72 -7.47
CA ARG A 388 9.92 -14.29 -7.32
C ARG A 388 9.42 -14.55 -5.90
N GLY A 389 9.67 -15.75 -5.37
CA GLY A 389 9.33 -16.08 -3.99
C GLY A 389 10.09 -15.23 -2.97
N ALA A 390 11.41 -15.07 -3.17
CA ALA A 390 12.23 -14.21 -2.31
C ALA A 390 11.73 -12.76 -2.29
N ARG A 391 11.36 -12.20 -3.46
CA ARG A 391 10.83 -10.83 -3.57
C ARG A 391 9.45 -10.70 -2.92
N LEU A 392 8.58 -11.70 -3.10
CA LEU A 392 7.25 -11.72 -2.48
C LEU A 392 7.33 -11.73 -0.96
N HIS A 393 8.20 -12.54 -0.38
CA HIS A 393 8.35 -12.71 1.06
C HIS A 393 9.16 -11.57 1.73
N ALA A 394 9.88 -10.74 0.96
CA ALA A 394 10.65 -9.61 1.49
C ALA A 394 9.79 -8.39 1.84
N GLY A 395 8.56 -8.30 1.35
CA GLY A 395 7.68 -7.16 1.50
C GLY A 395 6.29 -7.50 2.03
N VAL A 396 5.43 -6.49 2.12
CA VAL A 396 4.01 -6.66 2.37
C VAL A 396 3.33 -6.91 1.02
N ALA A 397 2.69 -8.07 0.85
CA ALA A 397 1.83 -8.31 -0.30
C ALA A 397 0.62 -7.36 -0.22
N PRO A 398 0.47 -6.44 -1.19
CA PRO A 398 -0.48 -5.32 -1.05
C PRO A 398 -1.94 -5.74 -1.24
N TYR A 399 -2.18 -6.92 -1.78
CA TYR A 399 -3.52 -7.39 -2.16
C TYR A 399 -3.89 -8.65 -1.40
N LEU A 400 -5.00 -8.57 -0.66
CA LEU A 400 -5.62 -9.69 0.05
C LEU A 400 -6.89 -10.15 -0.66
N PRO A 401 -7.30 -11.43 -0.51
CA PRO A 401 -8.53 -11.95 -1.08
C PRO A 401 -9.79 -11.53 -0.30
N PHE A 402 -9.88 -10.26 0.08
CA PHE A 402 -10.91 -9.68 0.94
C PHE A 402 -12.34 -9.99 0.47
N PHE A 403 -12.62 -9.88 -0.84
CA PHE A 403 -13.97 -10.08 -1.37
C PHE A 403 -14.40 -11.55 -1.38
N LEU A 404 -13.50 -12.49 -1.16
CA LEU A 404 -13.85 -13.91 -1.04
C LEU A 404 -14.79 -14.17 0.16
N ALA A 405 -14.61 -13.41 1.26
CA ALA A 405 -15.47 -13.50 2.43
C ALA A 405 -16.96 -13.25 2.13
N TYR A 406 -17.26 -12.49 1.06
CA TYR A 406 -18.60 -12.12 0.66
C TYR A 406 -19.21 -13.08 -0.36
N ARG A 407 -18.54 -14.17 -0.69
CA ARG A 407 -18.99 -15.16 -1.66
C ARG A 407 -19.42 -16.44 -0.95
N PRO A 408 -20.33 -17.24 -1.55
CA PRO A 408 -20.79 -18.48 -0.95
C PRO A 408 -19.69 -19.54 -0.89
N GLY A 409 -19.80 -20.50 0.05
CA GLY A 409 -18.91 -21.64 0.17
C GLY A 409 -17.90 -21.57 1.32
N ASN A 410 -17.22 -22.72 1.56
CA ASN A 410 -16.14 -22.81 2.54
C ASN A 410 -14.82 -22.38 1.89
N HIS A 411 -14.26 -21.27 2.35
CA HIS A 411 -13.04 -20.69 1.79
C HIS A 411 -11.76 -21.02 2.57
N CYS A 412 -11.86 -21.87 3.61
CA CYS A 412 -10.69 -22.27 4.41
C CYS A 412 -9.56 -22.87 3.54
N PRO A 413 -9.83 -23.78 2.58
CA PRO A 413 -8.77 -24.30 1.72
C PRO A 413 -8.07 -23.21 0.88
N ALA A 414 -8.86 -22.30 0.28
CA ALA A 414 -8.32 -21.23 -0.58
C ALA A 414 -7.51 -20.20 0.21
N LEU A 415 -8.00 -19.77 1.38
CA LEU A 415 -7.29 -18.82 2.24
C LEU A 415 -6.02 -19.43 2.85
N SER A 416 -6.07 -20.72 3.23
CA SER A 416 -4.88 -21.45 3.69
C SER A 416 -3.83 -21.56 2.58
N ARG A 417 -4.23 -21.91 1.35
CA ARG A 417 -3.35 -21.97 0.18
C ARG A 417 -2.74 -20.59 -0.15
N PHE A 418 -3.56 -19.54 -0.10
CA PHE A 418 -3.08 -18.18 -0.30
C PHE A 418 -2.01 -17.80 0.73
N ALA A 419 -2.29 -18.04 2.02
CA ALA A 419 -1.35 -17.74 3.09
C ALA A 419 -0.03 -18.51 2.93
N ASP A 420 -0.09 -19.81 2.59
CA ASP A 420 1.10 -20.65 2.39
C ASP A 420 1.95 -20.19 1.19
N LEU A 421 1.35 -19.55 0.18
CA LEU A 421 2.09 -19.01 -0.97
C LEU A 421 2.68 -17.61 -0.72
N VAL A 422 1.93 -16.75 -0.02
CA VAL A 422 2.24 -15.31 0.08
C VAL A 422 3.10 -14.99 1.29
N CYS A 423 2.98 -15.79 2.36
CA CYS A 423 3.75 -15.57 3.58
C CYS A 423 5.08 -16.32 3.59
N PRO A 424 6.12 -15.78 4.24
CA PRO A 424 7.34 -16.53 4.47
C PRO A 424 7.05 -17.79 5.29
N PRO A 425 7.90 -18.83 5.22
CA PRO A 425 7.75 -20.01 6.05
C PRO A 425 7.59 -19.63 7.53
N PRO A 426 6.63 -20.25 8.25
CA PRO A 426 6.35 -19.86 9.61
C PRO A 426 7.54 -20.13 10.55
N SER A 427 7.82 -19.18 11.43
CA SER A 427 8.78 -19.38 12.51
C SER A 427 8.30 -20.46 13.47
N PRO A 428 9.20 -21.24 14.09
CA PRO A 428 8.81 -22.25 15.07
C PRO A 428 8.06 -21.61 16.26
N PRO A 429 7.18 -22.38 16.94
CA PRO A 429 6.47 -21.91 18.11
C PRO A 429 7.44 -21.39 19.18
N LEU A 430 7.07 -20.29 19.82
CA LEU A 430 7.81 -19.73 20.94
C LEU A 430 7.35 -20.41 22.25
N ALA A 431 8.30 -20.79 23.10
CA ALA A 431 7.96 -21.30 24.41
C ALA A 431 7.30 -20.23 25.28
N PRO A 432 6.32 -20.59 26.12
CA PRO A 432 5.72 -19.67 27.08
C PRO A 432 6.80 -19.05 27.98
N ARG A 433 6.78 -17.72 28.09
CA ARG A 433 7.81 -16.97 28.87
C ARG A 433 7.29 -16.53 30.24
N HIS A 434 6.36 -17.26 30.81
CA HIS A 434 5.72 -16.90 32.07
C HIS A 434 6.71 -16.71 33.22
N SER A 435 6.65 -15.51 33.82
CA SER A 435 6.99 -15.42 35.25
C SER A 435 5.74 -15.76 36.07
N PRO A 436 5.74 -16.73 37.00
CA PRO A 436 4.56 -17.13 37.76
C PRO A 436 3.93 -16.02 38.62
N ARG A 437 4.53 -14.84 38.66
CA ARG A 437 4.16 -13.69 39.50
C ARG A 437 3.93 -12.36 38.74
N GLY A 438 4.01 -12.35 37.40
CA GLY A 438 3.85 -11.13 36.57
C GLY A 438 2.51 -11.08 35.84
N LYS A 439 2.10 -9.88 35.39
CA LYS A 439 0.96 -9.71 34.50
C LYS A 439 1.26 -10.33 33.14
N LEU A 440 0.24 -10.94 32.51
CA LEU A 440 0.31 -11.36 31.12
C LEU A 440 0.32 -10.15 30.19
N ARG A 441 1.24 -10.12 29.22
CA ARG A 441 1.38 -9.04 28.25
C ARG A 441 0.51 -9.34 27.04
N LEU A 442 -0.64 -8.71 26.99
CA LEU A 442 -1.55 -8.76 25.86
C LEU A 442 -1.21 -7.62 24.88
N LEU A 443 -0.83 -7.97 23.66
CA LEU A 443 -0.68 -7.06 22.54
C LEU A 443 -1.90 -7.17 21.64
N VAL A 444 -2.57 -6.06 21.38
CA VAL A 444 -3.62 -5.96 20.36
C VAL A 444 -3.02 -5.26 19.14
N VAL A 445 -3.10 -5.91 17.97
CA VAL A 445 -2.63 -5.37 16.70
C VAL A 445 -3.83 -5.16 15.79
N ALA A 446 -4.19 -3.90 15.52
CA ALA A 446 -5.40 -3.57 14.77
C ALA A 446 -5.23 -2.33 13.89
N HIS A 447 -5.85 -2.34 12.71
CA HIS A 447 -5.92 -1.20 11.79
C HIS A 447 -7.10 -0.26 12.14
N HIS A 448 -8.24 -0.83 12.57
CA HIS A 448 -9.49 -0.10 12.76
C HIS A 448 -9.75 0.24 14.25
N VAL A 449 -8.77 0.86 14.92
CA VAL A 449 -8.97 1.43 16.28
C VAL A 449 -9.46 2.87 16.16
N HIS A 450 -10.60 3.04 15.49
CA HIS A 450 -11.31 4.30 15.30
C HIS A 450 -12.81 3.98 15.20
N ARG A 451 -13.68 4.95 15.00
CA ARG A 451 -15.13 4.71 14.83
C ARG A 451 -15.42 3.77 13.66
N HIS A 452 -15.43 2.49 13.95
CA HIS A 452 -15.59 1.37 13.02
C HIS A 452 -16.22 0.18 13.74
N SER A 453 -16.88 -0.74 13.00
CA SER A 453 -17.51 -1.94 13.58
C SER A 453 -16.56 -2.80 14.42
N VAL A 454 -15.29 -2.93 14.02
CA VAL A 454 -14.28 -3.68 14.79
C VAL A 454 -14.06 -3.07 16.16
N TRP A 455 -13.95 -1.75 16.24
CA TRP A 455 -13.82 -1.06 17.52
C TRP A 455 -15.09 -1.20 18.35
N GLU A 456 -16.24 -0.83 17.80
CA GLU A 456 -17.50 -0.74 18.56
C GLU A 456 -18.01 -2.12 19.03
N ILE A 457 -17.75 -3.19 18.29
CA ILE A 457 -18.30 -4.53 18.55
C ILE A 457 -17.27 -5.44 19.19
N VAL A 458 -16.04 -5.50 18.63
CA VAL A 458 -15.07 -6.52 19.00
C VAL A 458 -14.12 -6.03 20.09
N LEU A 459 -13.63 -4.79 20.00
CA LEU A 459 -12.53 -4.32 20.84
C LEU A 459 -12.97 -3.50 22.06
N ARG A 460 -13.88 -2.55 21.88
CA ARG A 460 -14.16 -1.53 22.89
C ARG A 460 -14.48 -2.12 24.26
N GLY A 461 -15.53 -2.90 24.35
CA GLY A 461 -15.95 -3.48 25.63
C GLY A 461 -14.94 -4.49 26.21
N LEU A 462 -14.23 -5.21 25.34
CA LEU A 462 -13.14 -6.10 25.75
C LEU A 462 -12.02 -5.30 26.44
N LEU A 463 -11.57 -4.19 25.86
CA LEU A 463 -10.46 -3.39 26.40
C LEU A 463 -10.88 -2.54 27.60
N GLU A 464 -12.11 -1.99 27.63
CA GLU A 464 -12.66 -1.24 28.75
C GLU A 464 -12.77 -2.08 30.02
N HIS A 465 -13.08 -3.37 29.89
CA HIS A 465 -13.35 -4.25 31.01
C HIS A 465 -12.28 -5.31 31.30
N LEU A 466 -11.15 -5.28 30.58
CA LEU A 466 -10.00 -6.16 30.78
C LEU A 466 -9.46 -6.06 32.22
N ASP A 467 -9.23 -7.17 32.93
CA ASP A 467 -8.67 -7.17 34.28
C ASP A 467 -7.21 -6.71 34.26
N ARG A 468 -7.02 -5.45 34.60
CA ARG A 468 -5.71 -4.77 34.61
C ARG A 468 -4.77 -5.28 35.74
N ARG A 469 -5.25 -6.09 36.64
CA ARG A 469 -4.41 -6.76 37.66
C ARG A 469 -3.71 -7.97 37.04
N GLN A 470 -4.37 -8.64 36.09
CA GLN A 470 -3.88 -9.84 35.44
C GLN A 470 -3.16 -9.54 34.11
N PHE A 471 -3.61 -8.51 33.36
CA PHE A 471 -3.11 -8.17 32.03
C PHE A 471 -2.45 -6.80 31.98
N ALA A 472 -1.32 -6.72 31.27
CA ALA A 472 -0.71 -5.48 30.79
C ALA A 472 -1.05 -5.35 29.29
N LEU A 473 -1.69 -4.25 28.91
CA LEU A 473 -2.20 -4.02 27.56
C LEU A 473 -1.29 -3.13 26.74
N THR A 474 -0.79 -3.65 25.62
CA THR A 474 -0.15 -2.88 24.57
C THR A 474 -1.07 -2.85 23.35
N VAL A 475 -1.17 -1.69 22.70
CA VAL A 475 -1.96 -1.53 21.46
C VAL A 475 -1.05 -1.01 20.34
N HIS A 476 -1.00 -1.75 19.23
CA HIS A 476 -0.43 -1.31 17.97
C HIS A 476 -1.56 -0.88 17.03
N HIS A 477 -1.73 0.42 16.86
CA HIS A 477 -2.70 0.99 15.92
C HIS A 477 -2.05 1.20 14.55
N LEU A 478 -2.34 0.30 13.61
CA LEU A 478 -1.73 0.29 12.28
C LEU A 478 -2.36 1.32 11.33
N GLY A 479 -3.59 1.72 11.58
CA GLY A 479 -4.34 2.63 10.70
C GLY A 479 -3.92 4.10 10.83
N PRO A 480 -4.12 4.90 9.77
CA PRO A 480 -3.78 6.32 9.76
C PRO A 480 -4.85 7.21 10.41
N ARG A 481 -6.09 6.69 10.59
CA ARG A 481 -7.23 7.47 11.11
C ARG A 481 -7.13 7.64 12.61
N GLU A 482 -7.35 8.86 13.05
CA GLU A 482 -7.43 9.20 14.47
C GLU A 482 -8.68 10.05 14.75
N ASP A 483 -9.55 9.53 15.61
CA ASP A 483 -10.77 10.18 16.04
C ASP A 483 -10.94 10.07 17.57
N GLU A 484 -12.14 10.35 18.07
CA GLU A 484 -12.45 10.27 19.49
C GLU A 484 -12.30 8.83 20.02
N ALA A 485 -12.71 7.83 19.24
CA ALA A 485 -12.56 6.42 19.61
C ALA A 485 -11.10 6.01 19.73
N THR A 486 -10.24 6.47 18.81
CA THR A 486 -8.79 6.24 18.88
C THR A 486 -8.18 6.88 20.13
N ARG A 487 -8.58 8.12 20.46
CA ARG A 487 -8.12 8.81 21.67
C ARG A 487 -8.57 8.08 22.93
N HIS A 488 -9.81 7.59 22.96
CA HIS A 488 -10.33 6.78 24.06
C HIS A 488 -9.52 5.48 24.20
N ALA A 489 -9.32 4.73 23.11
CA ALA A 489 -8.52 3.50 23.10
C ALA A 489 -7.10 3.71 23.66
N ARG A 490 -6.47 4.83 23.29
CA ARG A 490 -5.15 5.22 23.82
C ARG A 490 -5.13 5.37 25.34
N THR A 491 -6.20 5.86 25.97
CA THR A 491 -6.29 5.96 27.44
C THR A 491 -6.39 4.61 28.14
N LEU A 492 -6.85 3.59 27.44
CA LEU A 492 -6.98 2.22 27.96
C LEU A 492 -5.66 1.43 27.93
N ALA A 493 -4.71 1.79 27.07
CA ALA A 493 -3.46 1.05 26.89
C ALA A 493 -2.38 1.48 27.89
N ASP A 494 -1.59 0.51 28.41
CA ASP A 494 -0.37 0.81 29.16
C ASP A 494 0.75 1.28 28.22
N THR A 495 0.79 0.73 27.00
CA THR A 495 1.70 1.12 25.92
C THR A 495 0.91 1.30 24.62
N TRP A 496 1.14 2.41 23.93
CA TRP A 496 0.53 2.73 22.65
C TRP A 496 1.58 2.96 21.58
N ARG A 497 1.43 2.31 20.43
CA ARG A 497 2.21 2.59 19.23
C ARG A 497 1.27 2.82 18.05
N ASP A 498 1.60 3.76 17.19
CA ASP A 498 0.77 4.10 16.02
C ASP A 498 1.61 4.29 14.75
N ALA A 499 0.94 4.40 13.61
CA ALA A 499 1.56 4.58 12.30
C ALA A 499 2.37 5.88 12.17
N ARG A 500 2.26 6.82 13.09
CA ARG A 500 3.08 8.04 13.15
C ARG A 500 4.44 7.77 13.77
N SER A 501 4.51 6.82 14.71
CA SER A 501 5.73 6.44 15.43
C SER A 501 6.47 5.28 14.77
N VAL A 502 5.79 4.48 13.93
CA VAL A 502 6.32 3.26 13.30
C VAL A 502 5.98 3.26 11.82
N SER A 503 6.99 3.34 10.94
CA SER A 503 6.80 3.72 9.54
C SER A 503 6.74 2.58 8.52
N ASN A 504 7.16 1.36 8.87
CA ASN A 504 7.24 0.25 7.91
C ASN A 504 7.14 -1.12 8.59
N LEU A 505 6.99 -2.17 7.79
CA LEU A 505 6.86 -3.55 8.30
C LEU A 505 7.99 -3.95 9.25
N ALA A 506 9.24 -3.69 8.89
CA ALA A 506 10.40 -4.07 9.71
C ALA A 506 10.39 -3.37 11.08
N ALA A 507 9.99 -2.09 11.12
CA ALA A 507 9.87 -1.35 12.37
C ALA A 507 8.72 -1.88 13.24
N TRP A 508 7.59 -2.28 12.64
CA TRP A 508 6.50 -2.94 13.36
C TRP A 508 6.90 -4.32 13.90
N GLN A 509 7.66 -5.10 13.13
CA GLN A 509 8.22 -6.38 13.60
C GLN A 509 9.14 -6.18 14.78
N GLN A 510 10.05 -5.19 14.71
CA GLN A 510 10.92 -4.82 15.83
C GLN A 510 10.12 -4.37 17.07
N ALA A 511 9.03 -3.62 16.87
CA ALA A 511 8.15 -3.21 17.96
C ALA A 511 7.49 -4.43 18.63
N CYS A 512 6.97 -5.38 17.86
CA CYS A 512 6.42 -6.63 18.40
C CYS A 512 7.46 -7.43 19.20
N VAL A 513 8.69 -7.51 18.69
CA VAL A 513 9.81 -8.19 19.42
C VAL A 513 10.17 -7.45 20.70
N ALA A 514 10.23 -6.12 20.66
CA ALA A 514 10.60 -5.28 21.81
C ALA A 514 9.56 -5.34 22.94
N ASP A 515 8.28 -5.40 22.61
CA ASP A 515 7.19 -5.46 23.57
C ASP A 515 7.05 -6.85 24.21
N ARG A 516 7.65 -7.89 23.63
CA ARG A 516 7.71 -9.26 24.16
C ARG A 516 6.34 -9.79 24.63
N PRO A 517 5.31 -9.76 23.78
CA PRO A 517 3.98 -10.20 24.20
C PRO A 517 3.96 -11.69 24.60
N ASP A 518 3.10 -12.03 25.58
CA ASP A 518 2.77 -13.41 25.90
C ASP A 518 1.62 -13.89 25.02
N VAL A 519 0.74 -12.94 24.64
CA VAL A 519 -0.40 -13.15 23.73
C VAL A 519 -0.51 -11.99 22.76
N ILE A 520 -0.79 -12.28 21.49
CA ILE A 520 -1.23 -11.29 20.52
C ILE A 520 -2.68 -11.59 20.10
N PHE A 521 -3.49 -10.53 20.05
CA PHE A 521 -4.84 -10.58 19.52
C PHE A 521 -4.95 -9.70 18.29
N TYR A 522 -5.31 -10.29 17.16
CA TYR A 522 -5.60 -9.67 15.87
C TYR A 522 -7.12 -9.69 15.65
N PRO A 523 -7.86 -8.62 15.87
CA PRO A 523 -9.32 -8.63 15.83
C PRO A 523 -9.92 -8.79 14.43
N GLU A 524 -9.16 -8.53 13.35
CA GLU A 524 -9.69 -8.29 12.01
C GLU A 524 -8.76 -8.76 10.87
N LEU A 525 -8.11 -9.92 11.03
CA LEU A 525 -7.20 -10.44 10.00
C LEU A 525 -7.91 -10.63 8.65
N GLY A 526 -7.21 -10.22 7.57
CA GLY A 526 -7.74 -10.27 6.21
C GLY A 526 -8.34 -8.95 5.70
N MET A 527 -8.48 -7.94 6.56
CA MET A 527 -8.95 -6.61 6.18
C MET A 527 -7.81 -5.63 5.85
N ASP A 528 -6.63 -5.85 6.41
CA ASP A 528 -5.45 -5.00 6.23
C ASP A 528 -4.21 -5.84 5.90
N PRO A 529 -3.46 -5.50 4.84
CA PRO A 529 -2.25 -6.23 4.45
C PRO A 529 -1.15 -6.23 5.52
N LEU A 530 -0.95 -5.12 6.23
CA LEU A 530 0.12 -5.00 7.23
C LEU A 530 -0.14 -5.91 8.44
N SER A 531 -1.37 -5.92 8.97
CA SER A 531 -1.75 -6.81 10.07
C SER A 531 -1.62 -8.28 9.67
N PHE A 532 -2.00 -8.63 8.42
CA PHE A 532 -1.87 -9.99 7.89
C PHE A 532 -0.40 -10.46 7.83
N HIS A 533 0.52 -9.59 7.36
CA HIS A 533 1.95 -9.92 7.29
C HIS A 533 2.64 -9.96 8.65
N LEU A 534 2.20 -9.13 9.61
CA LEU A 534 2.65 -9.26 11.00
C LEU A 534 2.18 -10.59 11.58
N ALA A 535 0.92 -10.94 11.38
CA ALA A 535 0.34 -12.18 11.87
C ALA A 535 0.96 -13.45 11.23
N ALA A 536 1.52 -13.34 10.01
CA ALA A 536 2.24 -14.42 9.35
C ALA A 536 3.56 -14.81 10.03
N GLN A 537 4.02 -14.04 10.98
CA GLN A 537 5.19 -14.34 11.80
C GLN A 537 4.80 -14.57 13.26
N ARG A 538 5.63 -15.32 13.98
CA ARG A 538 5.35 -15.63 15.38
C ARG A 538 6.14 -14.71 16.31
N PHE A 539 5.43 -13.80 16.97
CA PHE A 539 5.98 -12.87 17.96
C PHE A 539 5.59 -13.19 19.40
N ALA A 540 4.59 -14.07 19.59
CA ALA A 540 4.11 -14.50 20.90
C ALA A 540 3.90 -16.02 20.96
N PRO A 541 3.97 -16.63 22.15
CA PRO A 541 3.60 -18.01 22.39
C PRO A 541 2.16 -18.34 21.95
N LEU A 542 1.22 -17.38 22.12
CA LEU A 542 -0.18 -17.51 21.72
C LEU A 542 -0.56 -16.35 20.79
N GLN A 543 -1.08 -16.67 19.61
CA GLN A 543 -1.62 -15.70 18.64
C GLN A 543 -3.07 -16.03 18.32
N LEU A 544 -3.94 -15.04 18.47
CA LEU A 544 -5.39 -15.16 18.34
C LEU A 544 -5.90 -14.27 17.23
N ALA A 545 -6.84 -14.76 16.41
CA ALA A 545 -7.63 -13.96 15.48
C ALA A 545 -9.05 -13.76 16.00
N GLY A 546 -9.66 -12.62 15.73
CA GLY A 546 -11.06 -12.34 16.08
C GLY A 546 -11.98 -12.27 14.86
N TRP A 547 -13.27 -12.32 15.09
CA TRP A 547 -14.28 -12.31 14.03
C TRP A 547 -14.64 -10.92 13.49
N GLY A 548 -13.82 -9.89 13.73
CA GLY A 548 -13.97 -8.59 13.06
C GLY A 548 -13.96 -8.69 11.55
N HIS A 549 -13.23 -9.68 11.01
CA HIS A 549 -13.42 -10.22 9.67
C HIS A 549 -13.91 -11.67 9.81
N PRO A 550 -15.19 -11.97 9.52
CA PRO A 550 -15.84 -13.21 9.96
C PRO A 550 -15.52 -14.41 9.08
N ILE A 551 -14.25 -14.73 8.93
CA ILE A 551 -13.71 -15.83 8.15
C ILE A 551 -12.32 -16.20 8.69
N THR A 552 -11.89 -17.46 8.50
CA THR A 552 -10.53 -17.91 8.85
C THR A 552 -9.46 -16.98 8.26
N SER A 553 -8.36 -16.77 8.99
CA SER A 553 -7.21 -16.04 8.44
C SER A 553 -6.42 -16.87 7.41
N GLY A 554 -6.53 -18.20 7.48
CA GLY A 554 -5.75 -19.14 6.71
C GLY A 554 -4.27 -19.22 7.12
N LEU A 555 -3.83 -18.48 8.15
CA LEU A 555 -2.44 -18.41 8.58
C LEU A 555 -2.08 -19.58 9.52
N PRO A 556 -0.94 -20.27 9.30
CA PRO A 556 -0.48 -21.34 10.19
C PRO A 556 0.08 -20.84 11.52
N THR A 557 0.28 -19.54 11.67
CA THR A 557 0.84 -18.88 12.85
C THR A 557 -0.21 -18.44 13.85
N ILE A 558 -1.49 -18.51 13.50
CA ILE A 558 -2.60 -18.19 14.38
C ILE A 558 -3.07 -19.48 15.06
N ASP A 559 -3.06 -19.50 16.38
CA ASP A 559 -3.38 -20.69 17.16
C ASP A 559 -4.89 -20.90 17.31
N CYS A 560 -5.63 -19.80 17.56
CA CYS A 560 -7.08 -19.86 17.72
C CYS A 560 -7.79 -18.73 16.99
N PHE A 561 -8.98 -19.07 16.44
CA PHE A 561 -9.96 -18.09 15.97
C PHE A 561 -11.02 -17.92 17.06
N VAL A 562 -11.15 -16.70 17.58
CA VAL A 562 -12.08 -16.35 18.67
C VAL A 562 -13.42 -15.96 18.08
N SER A 563 -14.47 -16.68 18.42
CA SER A 563 -15.85 -16.47 17.94
C SER A 563 -16.85 -16.59 19.09
N GLY A 564 -18.15 -16.49 18.80
CA GLY A 564 -19.24 -16.62 19.76
C GLY A 564 -20.03 -17.90 19.56
N GLU A 565 -20.46 -18.53 20.68
CA GLU A 565 -21.27 -19.77 20.66
C GLU A 565 -22.55 -19.66 19.82
N LEU A 566 -23.20 -18.47 19.84
CA LEU A 566 -24.43 -18.24 19.09
C LEU A 566 -24.18 -17.87 17.62
N LEU A 567 -22.94 -17.61 17.24
CA LEU A 567 -22.56 -17.25 15.88
C LEU A 567 -22.17 -18.46 15.04
N GLU A 568 -21.64 -19.49 15.66
CA GLU A 568 -21.11 -20.65 14.95
C GLU A 568 -22.16 -21.77 14.78
N PRO A 569 -22.23 -22.36 13.58
CA PRO A 569 -23.06 -23.55 13.39
C PRO A 569 -22.40 -24.81 13.95
N PRO A 570 -23.15 -25.89 14.18
CA PRO A 570 -22.56 -27.18 14.46
C PRO A 570 -21.53 -27.60 13.40
N GLY A 571 -20.36 -28.07 13.81
CA GLY A 571 -19.31 -28.50 12.90
C GLY A 571 -18.45 -27.34 12.32
N ALA A 572 -18.62 -26.12 12.79
CA ALA A 572 -17.94 -24.94 12.31
C ALA A 572 -16.39 -25.01 12.31
N ALA A 573 -15.80 -25.87 13.14
CA ALA A 573 -14.35 -26.06 13.18
C ALA A 573 -13.75 -26.42 11.80
N ALA A 574 -14.50 -27.05 10.90
CA ALA A 574 -14.08 -27.34 9.53
C ALA A 574 -13.97 -26.10 8.63
N HIS A 575 -14.42 -24.93 9.09
CA HIS A 575 -14.35 -23.68 8.35
C HIS A 575 -13.08 -22.87 8.65
N TYR A 576 -12.25 -23.33 9.56
CA TYR A 576 -11.08 -22.64 10.07
C TYR A 576 -9.82 -23.49 9.93
N ARG A 577 -8.70 -22.86 9.64
CA ARG A 577 -7.37 -23.46 9.77
C ARG A 577 -6.94 -23.47 11.24
N GLU A 578 -7.31 -22.43 11.96
CA GLU A 578 -7.08 -22.23 13.38
C GLU A 578 -8.00 -23.10 14.23
N ARG A 579 -7.65 -23.36 15.49
CA ARG A 579 -8.60 -23.95 16.44
C ARG A 579 -9.71 -22.95 16.75
N LEU A 580 -10.95 -23.36 16.68
CA LEU A 580 -12.09 -22.52 17.01
C LEU A 580 -12.21 -22.39 18.53
N LEU A 581 -12.16 -21.15 19.04
CA LEU A 581 -12.35 -20.80 20.44
C LEU A 581 -13.68 -20.09 20.59
N LEU A 582 -14.64 -20.71 21.28
CA LEU A 582 -15.98 -20.17 21.46
C LEU A 582 -16.08 -19.43 22.80
N LEU A 583 -16.48 -18.16 22.73
CA LEU A 583 -16.83 -17.36 23.89
C LEU A 583 -18.36 -17.36 24.08
N PRO A 584 -18.87 -17.09 25.29
CA PRO A 584 -20.31 -17.05 25.57
C PRO A 584 -21.07 -16.11 24.63
N GLY A 585 -22.29 -16.48 24.30
CA GLY A 585 -23.19 -15.65 23.50
C GLY A 585 -22.66 -15.31 22.11
N THR A 586 -22.54 -14.03 21.80
CA THR A 586 -22.01 -13.55 20.51
C THR A 586 -20.50 -13.31 20.52
N GLY A 587 -19.81 -13.68 21.60
CA GLY A 587 -18.35 -13.51 21.70
C GLY A 587 -17.87 -12.06 21.70
N CYS A 588 -18.76 -11.11 21.99
CA CYS A 588 -18.42 -9.69 22.10
C CYS A 588 -19.13 -9.03 23.27
N CYS A 589 -18.50 -7.98 23.82
CA CYS A 589 -19.04 -7.14 24.88
C CYS A 589 -19.30 -5.76 24.28
N THR A 590 -20.49 -5.52 23.75
CA THR A 590 -20.89 -4.26 23.13
C THR A 590 -21.30 -3.22 24.19
N THR A 591 -21.08 -1.94 23.91
CA THR A 591 -21.60 -0.84 24.72
C THR A 591 -22.80 -0.23 23.99
N SER A 592 -23.89 0.08 24.70
CA SER A 592 -25.11 0.63 24.06
C SER A 592 -24.80 1.79 23.10
N PRO A 593 -25.45 1.83 21.93
CA PRO A 593 -25.16 2.86 20.91
C PRO A 593 -25.54 4.26 21.42
N ALA A 594 -24.83 5.26 20.94
CA ALA A 594 -25.11 6.66 21.30
C ALA A 594 -26.52 7.06 20.88
N PRO A 595 -27.25 7.82 21.72
CA PRO A 595 -28.64 8.19 21.44
C PRO A 595 -28.81 9.32 20.40
N VAL A 596 -27.72 9.83 19.82
CA VAL A 596 -27.77 10.97 18.88
C VAL A 596 -28.41 10.53 17.57
N VAL A 597 -29.46 11.26 17.16
CA VAL A 597 -30.22 11.02 15.93
C VAL A 597 -30.32 12.33 15.16
N ALA A 598 -29.81 12.36 13.94
CA ALA A 598 -30.04 13.45 13.00
C ALA A 598 -31.19 13.11 12.03
N PRO A 599 -32.04 14.09 11.68
CA PRO A 599 -33.15 13.88 10.74
C PRO A 599 -32.63 13.59 9.32
N VAL A 600 -33.44 12.88 8.54
CA VAL A 600 -33.20 12.56 7.13
C VAL A 600 -34.35 13.08 6.24
N PRO A 601 -34.56 14.39 6.14
CA PRO A 601 -35.77 14.99 5.59
C PRO A 601 -35.99 14.64 4.10
N GLU A 602 -34.95 14.51 3.33
CA GLU A 602 -35.07 14.16 1.92
C GLU A 602 -35.55 12.71 1.74
N VAL A 603 -35.04 11.79 2.54
CA VAL A 603 -35.51 10.38 2.52
C VAL A 603 -36.95 10.31 2.99
N GLU A 604 -37.29 11.03 4.06
CA GLU A 604 -38.65 11.11 4.57
C GLU A 604 -39.62 11.65 3.52
N ARG A 605 -39.25 12.73 2.81
CA ARG A 605 -40.08 13.31 1.74
C ARG A 605 -40.37 12.26 0.63
N ARG A 606 -39.35 11.56 0.16
CA ARG A 606 -39.48 10.50 -0.86
C ARG A 606 -40.37 9.36 -0.38
N LEU A 607 -40.20 8.93 0.88
CA LEU A 607 -41.03 7.86 1.47
C LEU A 607 -42.51 8.25 1.67
N ARG A 608 -42.86 9.55 1.76
CA ARG A 608 -44.23 10.00 1.79
C ARG A 608 -44.95 9.79 0.45
N GLU A 609 -44.20 9.79 -0.66
CA GLU A 609 -44.70 9.55 -2.01
C GLU A 609 -44.83 8.05 -2.33
N MET A 610 -44.28 7.18 -1.47
CA MET A 610 -44.26 5.73 -1.63
C MET A 610 -44.97 5.06 -0.44
N PRO A 611 -46.26 4.71 -0.60
CA PRO A 611 -47.04 4.16 0.51
C PRO A 611 -46.68 2.69 0.81
N GLY A 612 -47.07 2.21 2.00
CA GLY A 612 -46.99 0.82 2.39
C GLY A 612 -45.87 0.52 3.41
N VAL A 613 -45.57 -0.76 3.59
CA VAL A 613 -44.58 -1.25 4.55
C VAL A 613 -43.18 -0.96 4.04
N ARG A 614 -42.30 -0.42 4.89
CA ARG A 614 -40.96 0.00 4.57
C ARG A 614 -39.95 -1.05 5.01
N PHE A 615 -39.48 -1.86 4.07
CA PHE A 615 -38.41 -2.81 4.26
C PHE A 615 -37.05 -2.13 4.06
N LEU A 616 -36.20 -2.16 5.05
CA LEU A 616 -34.84 -1.58 4.97
C LEU A 616 -33.80 -2.68 4.81
N ILE A 617 -32.98 -2.61 3.76
CA ILE A 617 -31.80 -3.43 3.57
C ILE A 617 -30.57 -2.52 3.69
N ALA A 618 -30.14 -2.26 4.94
CA ALA A 618 -29.04 -1.35 5.24
C ALA A 618 -27.70 -2.07 5.22
N GLN A 619 -27.34 -2.61 4.07
CA GLN A 619 -26.10 -3.33 3.87
C GLN A 619 -25.33 -2.74 2.69
N ARG A 620 -23.99 -2.87 2.73
CA ARG A 620 -23.12 -2.48 1.62
C ARG A 620 -23.38 -3.35 0.39
N ALA A 621 -23.20 -2.79 -0.81
CA ALA A 621 -23.45 -3.49 -2.08
C ALA A 621 -22.71 -4.85 -2.18
N ILE A 622 -21.52 -4.95 -1.61
CA ILE A 622 -20.71 -6.17 -1.62
C ILE A 622 -21.35 -7.38 -0.92
N LYS A 623 -22.36 -7.15 -0.07
CA LYS A 623 -23.07 -8.18 0.71
C LYS A 623 -24.27 -8.79 -0.01
N PHE A 624 -24.70 -8.18 -1.13
CA PHE A 624 -25.87 -8.65 -1.88
C PHE A 624 -25.49 -9.81 -2.79
N GLU A 625 -25.91 -11.00 -2.44
CA GLU A 625 -25.78 -12.16 -3.32
C GLU A 625 -26.88 -12.20 -4.39
N PRO A 626 -26.55 -12.52 -5.66
CA PRO A 626 -27.54 -12.61 -6.73
C PRO A 626 -28.63 -13.65 -6.48
N ALA A 627 -28.34 -14.70 -5.70
CA ALA A 627 -29.32 -15.71 -5.36
C ALA A 627 -30.47 -15.18 -4.48
N ASP A 628 -30.23 -14.10 -3.74
CA ASP A 628 -31.21 -13.51 -2.83
C ASP A 628 -32.18 -12.53 -3.52
N ASP A 629 -31.87 -12.08 -4.76
CA ASP A 629 -32.69 -11.09 -5.48
C ASP A 629 -34.12 -11.58 -5.70
N ALA A 630 -34.28 -12.86 -6.05
CA ALA A 630 -35.59 -13.47 -6.26
C ALA A 630 -36.42 -13.56 -4.98
N LEU A 631 -35.77 -13.72 -3.81
CA LEU A 631 -36.43 -13.72 -2.52
C LEU A 631 -37.03 -12.33 -2.21
N PHE A 632 -36.25 -11.27 -2.36
CA PHE A 632 -36.72 -9.91 -2.14
C PHE A 632 -37.83 -9.52 -3.11
N ALA A 633 -37.69 -9.90 -4.40
CA ALA A 633 -38.73 -9.68 -5.42
C ALA A 633 -40.02 -10.43 -5.06
N THR A 634 -39.95 -11.66 -4.53
CA THR A 634 -41.11 -12.45 -4.10
C THR A 634 -41.78 -11.83 -2.89
N ILE A 635 -41.03 -11.30 -1.91
CA ILE A 635 -41.62 -10.55 -0.79
C ILE A 635 -42.36 -9.34 -1.32
N ALA A 636 -41.76 -8.56 -2.24
CA ALA A 636 -42.44 -7.41 -2.87
C ALA A 636 -43.77 -7.77 -3.57
N ALA A 637 -43.77 -8.87 -4.30
CA ALA A 637 -44.97 -9.33 -5.02
C ALA A 637 -46.11 -9.76 -4.09
N GLN A 638 -45.80 -10.32 -2.91
CA GLN A 638 -46.79 -10.87 -2.00
C GLN A 638 -47.12 -9.95 -0.82
N ALA A 639 -46.25 -9.03 -0.46
CA ALA A 639 -46.48 -8.10 0.66
C ALA A 639 -47.50 -7.00 0.37
N GLY A 640 -47.97 -6.82 -0.89
CA GLY A 640 -48.81 -5.70 -1.28
C GLY A 640 -48.07 -4.36 -1.32
N GLU A 641 -48.71 -3.29 -0.88
CA GLU A 641 -48.04 -1.98 -0.84
C GLU A 641 -46.83 -2.03 0.12
N CYS A 642 -45.65 -1.88 -0.47
CA CYS A 642 -44.37 -1.90 0.28
C CYS A 642 -43.29 -1.18 -0.51
N VAL A 643 -42.25 -0.74 0.22
CA VAL A 643 -41.05 -0.10 -0.33
C VAL A 643 -39.79 -0.77 0.23
N PHE A 644 -38.90 -1.17 -0.64
CA PHE A 644 -37.57 -1.66 -0.29
C PHE A 644 -36.58 -0.49 -0.31
N ILE A 645 -36.03 -0.14 0.83
CA ILE A 645 -35.03 0.92 0.97
C ILE A 645 -33.65 0.25 0.93
N VAL A 646 -32.86 0.58 -0.09
CA VAL A 646 -31.48 0.14 -0.26
C VAL A 646 -30.55 1.34 -0.11
N VAL A 647 -29.44 1.17 0.56
CA VAL A 647 -28.46 2.25 0.80
C VAL A 647 -27.37 2.22 -0.24
N ASP A 648 -26.96 3.37 -0.78
CA ASP A 648 -25.83 3.51 -1.70
C ASP A 648 -24.51 3.10 -1.00
N ASP A 649 -23.48 2.81 -1.77
CA ASP A 649 -22.15 2.46 -1.25
C ASP A 649 -21.18 3.60 -1.59
N PRO A 650 -20.65 4.33 -0.60
CA PRO A 650 -19.81 5.50 -0.86
C PRO A 650 -18.46 5.14 -1.46
N LEU A 651 -17.99 3.91 -1.22
CA LEU A 651 -16.73 3.42 -1.77
C LEU A 651 -16.90 2.83 -3.17
N TYR A 652 -18.04 2.15 -3.40
CA TYR A 652 -18.38 1.50 -4.67
C TYR A 652 -19.77 1.93 -5.19
N PRO A 653 -19.96 3.22 -5.59
CA PRO A 653 -21.27 3.68 -6.09
C PRO A 653 -21.72 2.93 -7.35
N TRP A 654 -20.77 2.46 -8.18
CA TRP A 654 -21.06 1.63 -9.34
C TRP A 654 -21.65 0.26 -8.94
N ALA A 655 -21.13 -0.34 -7.84
CA ALA A 655 -21.63 -1.61 -7.34
C ALA A 655 -23.04 -1.49 -6.76
N ALA A 656 -23.34 -0.41 -6.04
CA ALA A 656 -24.68 -0.13 -5.55
C ALA A 656 -25.68 0.05 -6.69
N ARG A 657 -25.31 0.80 -7.75
CA ARG A 657 -26.15 0.91 -8.97
C ARG A 657 -26.35 -0.43 -9.66
N ARG A 658 -25.31 -1.27 -9.71
CA ARG A 658 -25.39 -2.61 -10.30
C ARG A 658 -26.31 -3.55 -9.51
N VAL A 659 -26.24 -3.53 -8.20
CA VAL A 659 -27.16 -4.26 -7.29
C VAL A 659 -28.59 -3.74 -7.47
N HIS A 660 -28.77 -2.44 -7.45
CA HIS A 660 -30.11 -1.83 -7.67
C HIS A 660 -30.72 -2.24 -9.02
N ALA A 661 -29.95 -2.20 -10.11
CA ALA A 661 -30.41 -2.64 -11.44
C ALA A 661 -30.74 -4.14 -11.48
N ARG A 662 -29.97 -4.98 -10.75
CA ARG A 662 -30.21 -6.43 -10.62
C ARG A 662 -31.50 -6.69 -9.85
N LEU A 663 -31.71 -6.02 -8.71
CA LEU A 663 -32.97 -6.09 -7.95
C LEU A 663 -34.14 -5.61 -8.77
N ALA A 664 -34.02 -4.46 -9.49
CA ALA A 664 -35.08 -3.94 -10.36
C ALA A 664 -35.48 -4.95 -11.44
N ARG A 665 -34.53 -5.68 -12.01
CA ARG A 665 -34.83 -6.76 -12.97
C ARG A 665 -35.62 -7.90 -12.30
N ALA A 666 -35.17 -8.36 -11.13
CA ALA A 666 -35.86 -9.43 -10.40
C ALA A 666 -37.31 -9.03 -10.00
N PHE A 667 -37.53 -7.76 -9.65
CA PHE A 667 -38.87 -7.21 -9.37
C PHE A 667 -39.75 -7.24 -10.62
N ASN A 668 -39.23 -6.76 -11.77
CA ASN A 668 -39.96 -6.80 -13.04
C ASN A 668 -40.32 -8.24 -13.45
N GLU A 669 -39.45 -9.20 -13.27
CA GLU A 669 -39.69 -10.63 -13.53
C GLU A 669 -40.82 -11.20 -12.69
N ARG A 670 -41.13 -10.59 -11.56
CA ARG A 670 -42.26 -10.95 -10.68
C ARG A 670 -43.48 -10.05 -10.88
N GLY A 671 -43.50 -9.20 -11.90
CA GLY A 671 -44.60 -8.28 -12.19
C GLY A 671 -44.72 -7.10 -11.21
N VAL A 672 -43.64 -6.78 -10.47
CA VAL A 672 -43.59 -5.67 -9.53
C VAL A 672 -42.86 -4.50 -10.17
N ASP A 673 -43.47 -3.32 -10.23
CA ASP A 673 -42.84 -2.11 -10.77
C ASP A 673 -41.75 -1.57 -9.83
N PRO A 674 -40.46 -1.63 -10.20
CA PRO A 674 -39.35 -1.15 -9.32
C PRO A 674 -39.45 0.32 -8.98
N ALA A 675 -40.03 1.16 -9.86
CA ALA A 675 -40.14 2.59 -9.60
C ALA A 675 -41.05 2.90 -8.38
N ARG A 676 -41.99 2.02 -8.08
CA ARG A 676 -42.92 2.13 -6.97
C ARG A 676 -42.47 1.40 -5.69
N HIS A 677 -41.56 0.43 -5.83
CA HIS A 677 -41.22 -0.50 -4.75
C HIS A 677 -39.76 -0.51 -4.32
N LEU A 678 -38.86 0.17 -5.06
CA LEU A 678 -37.44 0.15 -4.80
C LEU A 678 -36.89 1.58 -4.68
N LEU A 679 -36.33 1.92 -3.53
CA LEU A 679 -35.79 3.23 -3.22
C LEU A 679 -34.31 3.13 -2.88
N LEU A 680 -33.45 3.68 -3.73
CA LEU A 680 -32.03 3.87 -3.41
C LEU A 680 -31.87 5.20 -2.66
N VAL A 681 -31.32 5.13 -1.45
CA VAL A 681 -31.01 6.30 -0.63
C VAL A 681 -29.51 6.53 -0.58
N PRO A 682 -29.02 7.77 -0.48
CA PRO A 682 -27.60 8.04 -0.36
C PRO A 682 -27.02 7.43 0.93
N TRP A 683 -25.70 7.25 0.98
CA TRP A 683 -25.01 6.89 2.20
C TRP A 683 -25.22 7.98 3.26
N LEU A 684 -25.50 7.57 4.48
CA LEU A 684 -25.80 8.47 5.58
C LEU A 684 -24.63 8.54 6.57
N SER A 685 -24.50 9.68 7.25
CA SER A 685 -23.58 9.80 8.38
C SER A 685 -24.03 8.89 9.55
N ALA A 686 -23.12 8.64 10.48
CA ALA A 686 -23.41 7.82 11.65
C ALA A 686 -24.50 8.41 12.55
N GLU A 687 -24.70 9.72 12.52
CA GLU A 687 -25.73 10.45 13.24
C GLU A 687 -27.09 10.41 12.50
N ALA A 688 -27.06 10.35 11.16
CA ALA A 688 -28.27 10.30 10.33
C ALA A 688 -28.82 8.88 10.13
N PHE A 689 -27.97 7.86 10.21
CA PHE A 689 -28.40 6.47 10.04
C PHE A 689 -29.47 6.02 11.03
N PRO A 690 -29.44 6.36 12.34
CA PRO A 690 -30.55 6.07 13.26
C PRO A 690 -31.87 6.69 12.81
N GLY A 691 -31.85 7.87 12.19
CA GLY A 691 -33.07 8.49 11.62
C GLY A 691 -33.69 7.67 10.49
N LEU A 692 -32.85 7.00 9.66
CA LEU A 692 -33.33 6.07 8.66
C LEU A 692 -33.97 4.81 9.29
N LEU A 693 -33.39 4.28 10.36
CA LEU A 693 -33.93 3.14 11.11
C LEU A 693 -35.31 3.47 11.70
N ASP A 694 -35.52 4.71 12.16
CA ASP A 694 -36.84 5.14 12.68
C ASP A 694 -37.91 5.23 11.61
N LEU A 695 -37.53 5.51 10.35
CA LEU A 695 -38.44 5.57 9.22
C LEU A 695 -38.83 4.19 8.66
N ALA A 696 -38.07 3.15 8.93
CA ALA A 696 -38.31 1.80 8.46
C ALA A 696 -39.31 1.05 9.36
N ASP A 697 -39.95 0.02 8.81
CA ASP A 697 -40.89 -0.86 9.54
C ASP A 697 -40.28 -2.23 9.82
N VAL A 698 -39.46 -2.75 8.93
CA VAL A 698 -38.75 -4.03 9.05
C VAL A 698 -37.34 -3.91 8.48
N PHE A 699 -36.36 -4.38 9.22
CA PHE A 699 -35.00 -4.54 8.72
C PHE A 699 -34.84 -5.94 8.12
N LEU A 700 -34.52 -6.02 6.85
CA LEU A 700 -34.17 -7.27 6.17
C LEU A 700 -32.64 -7.42 6.11
N ASP A 701 -32.13 -8.40 6.83
CA ASP A 701 -30.72 -8.75 6.77
C ASP A 701 -30.40 -9.58 5.51
N CYS A 702 -29.23 -9.40 4.91
CA CYS A 702 -28.83 -10.13 3.71
C CYS A 702 -28.47 -11.58 4.05
N PRO A 703 -29.14 -12.59 3.44
CA PRO A 703 -28.84 -14.00 3.69
C PRO A 703 -27.41 -14.42 3.37
N GLY A 704 -26.82 -13.88 2.31
CA GLY A 704 -25.48 -14.21 1.86
C GLY A 704 -24.38 -13.74 2.83
N PHE A 705 -24.56 -12.55 3.44
CA PHE A 705 -23.64 -11.99 4.43
C PHE A 705 -24.38 -11.10 5.43
N SER A 706 -24.55 -11.58 6.62
CA SER A 706 -25.27 -10.92 7.70
C SER A 706 -24.56 -9.69 8.26
N GLY A 707 -25.29 -8.75 8.84
CA GLY A 707 -24.77 -7.54 9.46
C GLY A 707 -24.98 -7.52 10.96
N TYR A 708 -23.90 -7.56 11.77
CA TYR A 708 -24.03 -7.43 13.23
C TYR A 708 -24.35 -5.99 13.65
N THR A 709 -23.48 -5.04 13.30
CA THR A 709 -23.55 -3.66 13.75
C THR A 709 -24.86 -2.96 13.37
N THR A 710 -25.30 -3.12 12.12
CA THR A 710 -26.56 -2.52 11.63
C THR A 710 -27.78 -3.16 12.27
N ALA A 711 -27.77 -4.50 12.47
CA ALA A 711 -28.83 -5.22 13.19
C ALA A 711 -28.88 -4.80 14.69
N TRP A 712 -27.73 -4.68 15.34
CA TRP A 712 -27.60 -4.20 16.72
C TRP A 712 -28.16 -2.79 16.88
N GLN A 713 -27.84 -1.85 15.97
CA GLN A 713 -28.43 -0.51 15.96
C GLN A 713 -29.95 -0.55 15.70
N ALA A 714 -30.40 -1.42 14.80
CA ALA A 714 -31.82 -1.59 14.49
C ALA A 714 -32.63 -2.04 15.70
N VAL A 715 -32.20 -3.07 16.43
CA VAL A 715 -32.92 -3.57 17.62
C VAL A 715 -32.96 -2.55 18.74
N HIS A 716 -31.92 -1.71 18.93
CA HIS A 716 -31.92 -0.59 19.87
C HIS A 716 -32.92 0.51 19.48
N ARG A 717 -33.19 0.68 18.17
CA ARG A 717 -34.27 1.58 17.69
C ARG A 717 -35.66 0.90 17.71
N GLY A 718 -35.76 -0.32 18.19
CA GLY A 718 -37.00 -1.09 18.18
C GLY A 718 -37.42 -1.54 16.78
N LEU A 719 -36.56 -1.50 15.80
CA LEU A 719 -36.84 -1.95 14.43
C LEU A 719 -36.73 -3.47 14.36
N PRO A 720 -37.81 -4.21 13.99
CA PRO A 720 -37.76 -5.65 13.82
C PRO A 720 -36.73 -6.05 12.80
N VAL A 721 -35.85 -6.96 13.14
CA VAL A 721 -34.82 -7.54 12.27
C VAL A 721 -35.25 -8.95 11.87
N LEU A 722 -35.27 -9.21 10.58
CA LEU A 722 -35.43 -10.56 10.01
C LEU A 722 -34.12 -11.00 9.40
N THR A 723 -33.64 -12.18 9.76
CA THR A 723 -32.41 -12.77 9.24
C THR A 723 -32.60 -14.25 8.90
N LEU A 724 -31.71 -14.78 8.03
CA LEU A 724 -31.59 -16.19 7.71
C LEU A 724 -30.30 -16.73 8.34
N ALA A 725 -30.41 -17.77 9.19
CA ALA A 725 -29.25 -18.45 9.75
C ALA A 725 -28.66 -19.42 8.71
N GLY A 726 -27.53 -19.05 8.10
CA GLY A 726 -26.83 -19.91 7.15
C GLY A 726 -25.78 -20.83 7.80
N ASP A 727 -24.92 -21.41 6.96
CA ASP A 727 -23.96 -22.43 7.34
C ASP A 727 -22.60 -21.87 7.82
N PHE A 728 -22.35 -20.57 7.67
CA PHE A 728 -21.08 -19.94 8.02
C PHE A 728 -21.29 -18.79 8.99
N LEU A 729 -20.30 -18.54 9.85
CA LEU A 729 -20.25 -17.40 10.79
C LEU A 729 -20.80 -16.11 10.17
N ARG A 730 -20.27 -15.74 8.99
CA ARG A 730 -20.63 -14.50 8.28
C ARG A 730 -22.13 -14.39 7.90
N GLN A 731 -22.86 -15.49 7.88
CA GLN A 731 -24.30 -15.56 7.59
C GLN A 731 -25.16 -15.56 8.85
N ARG A 732 -24.55 -15.55 10.05
CA ARG A 732 -25.23 -15.82 11.33
C ARG A 732 -25.11 -14.66 12.33
N LEU A 733 -24.49 -13.55 11.92
CA LEU A 733 -24.16 -12.44 12.81
C LEU A 733 -25.43 -11.84 13.46
N ALA A 734 -26.44 -11.49 12.67
CA ALA A 734 -27.73 -11.01 13.18
C ALA A 734 -28.53 -12.12 13.90
N ALA A 735 -28.44 -13.37 13.43
CA ALA A 735 -29.10 -14.50 14.07
C ALA A 735 -28.59 -14.71 15.50
N GLY A 736 -27.28 -14.71 15.72
CA GLY A 736 -26.70 -14.80 17.06
C GLY A 736 -27.10 -13.65 17.97
N LEU A 737 -27.16 -12.42 17.44
CA LEU A 737 -27.67 -11.25 18.17
C LEU A 737 -29.14 -11.47 18.59
N LEU A 738 -30.01 -11.89 17.67
CA LEU A 738 -31.44 -12.10 17.95
C LEU A 738 -31.65 -13.23 18.96
N HIS A 739 -30.89 -14.33 18.88
CA HIS A 739 -30.90 -15.38 19.91
C HIS A 739 -30.50 -14.83 21.28
N LYS A 740 -29.43 -14.02 21.35
CA LYS A 740 -28.93 -13.43 22.59
C LYS A 740 -29.98 -12.53 23.29
N ILE A 741 -30.75 -11.76 22.52
CA ILE A 741 -31.79 -10.88 23.07
C ILE A 741 -33.16 -11.59 23.23
N GLY A 742 -33.28 -12.88 22.89
CA GLY A 742 -34.52 -13.66 23.02
C GLY A 742 -35.55 -13.39 21.93
N GLN A 743 -35.12 -13.11 20.70
CA GLN A 743 -35.97 -12.85 19.52
C GLN A 743 -35.78 -13.91 18.43
N ALA A 744 -35.63 -15.18 18.85
CA ALA A 744 -35.35 -16.31 17.95
C ALA A 744 -36.45 -16.52 16.88
N GLU A 745 -37.68 -16.08 17.16
CA GLU A 745 -38.78 -16.14 16.18
C GLU A 745 -38.58 -15.31 14.92
N SER A 746 -37.63 -14.38 14.93
CA SER A 746 -37.26 -13.56 13.76
C SER A 746 -36.04 -14.15 13.01
N VAL A 747 -35.60 -15.36 13.35
CA VAL A 747 -34.50 -16.09 12.69
C VAL A 747 -35.07 -17.19 11.82
N ALA A 748 -34.96 -17.03 10.50
CA ALA A 748 -35.39 -18.05 9.55
C ALA A 748 -34.32 -19.15 9.38
N ALA A 749 -34.76 -20.39 9.17
CA ALA A 749 -33.91 -21.53 8.86
C ALA A 749 -33.89 -21.87 7.34
N SER A 750 -34.80 -21.26 6.55
CA SER A 750 -34.85 -21.42 5.10
C SER A 750 -35.38 -20.16 4.40
N ALA A 751 -35.17 -20.06 3.09
CA ALA A 751 -35.69 -18.96 2.28
C ALA A 751 -37.22 -18.87 2.31
N GLU A 752 -37.91 -20.02 2.34
CA GLU A 752 -39.36 -20.10 2.47
C GLU A 752 -39.83 -19.54 3.81
N GLN A 753 -39.16 -19.91 4.89
CA GLN A 753 -39.46 -19.36 6.21
C GLN A 753 -39.15 -17.86 6.30
N TYR A 754 -38.02 -17.42 5.68
CA TYR A 754 -37.71 -15.98 5.58
C TYR A 754 -38.82 -15.21 4.89
N LEU A 755 -39.33 -15.71 3.75
CA LEU A 755 -40.45 -15.12 3.05
C LEU A 755 -41.71 -15.09 3.95
N ALA A 756 -42.05 -16.20 4.60
CA ALA A 756 -43.25 -16.26 5.47
C ALA A 756 -43.16 -15.23 6.62
N LEU A 757 -42.02 -15.17 7.27
CA LEU A 757 -41.77 -14.20 8.35
C LEU A 757 -41.78 -12.75 7.87
N ALA A 758 -41.24 -12.46 6.69
CA ALA A 758 -41.31 -11.11 6.08
C ALA A 758 -42.77 -10.67 5.85
N LEU A 759 -43.59 -11.56 5.33
CA LEU A 759 -45.01 -11.27 5.10
C LEU A 759 -45.79 -11.12 6.41
N GLN A 760 -45.48 -11.95 7.41
CA GLN A 760 -46.07 -11.81 8.76
C GLN A 760 -45.72 -10.45 9.37
N LEU A 761 -44.43 -10.06 9.37
CA LEU A 761 -43.98 -8.77 9.89
C LEU A 761 -44.64 -7.62 9.13
N ALA A 762 -44.75 -7.73 7.81
CA ALA A 762 -45.44 -6.72 7.02
C ALA A 762 -46.91 -6.56 7.44
N ALA A 763 -47.62 -7.65 7.67
CA ALA A 763 -49.01 -7.64 8.14
C ALA A 763 -49.15 -7.04 9.57
N GLU A 764 -48.18 -7.35 10.46
CA GLU A 764 -48.16 -6.77 11.81
C GLU A 764 -47.87 -5.25 11.77
N CYS A 765 -46.97 -4.81 10.90
CA CYS A 765 -46.59 -3.39 10.78
C CYS A 765 -47.70 -2.49 10.24
N ARG A 766 -48.67 -3.05 9.47
CA ARG A 766 -49.85 -2.30 9.02
C ARG A 766 -50.78 -1.91 10.14
N ALA A 767 -50.80 -2.67 11.24
CA ALA A 767 -51.57 -2.35 12.44
C ALA A 767 -50.72 -1.51 13.40
N ALA A 768 -51.04 -0.21 13.51
CA ALA A 768 -50.25 0.75 14.32
C ALA A 768 -49.97 0.27 15.74
N GLN A 769 -51.01 -0.33 16.41
CA GLN A 769 -50.84 -0.86 17.78
C GLN A 769 -49.88 -2.04 17.84
N ARG A 770 -49.94 -3.00 16.89
CA ARG A 770 -49.04 -4.15 16.82
C ARG A 770 -47.62 -3.72 16.53
N ARG A 771 -47.44 -2.78 15.59
CA ARG A 771 -46.14 -2.17 15.29
C ARG A 771 -45.51 -1.51 16.52
N ALA A 772 -46.29 -0.68 17.24
CA ALA A 772 -45.81 -0.01 18.45
C ALA A 772 -45.45 -1.00 19.57
N ALA A 773 -46.28 -2.04 19.78
CA ALA A 773 -46.02 -3.07 20.78
C ALA A 773 -44.75 -3.86 20.47
N ARG A 774 -44.51 -4.27 19.19
CA ARG A 774 -43.30 -4.98 18.78
C ARG A 774 -42.07 -4.08 18.96
N ARG A 775 -42.13 -2.80 18.57
CA ARG A 775 -41.01 -1.87 18.78
C ARG A 775 -40.66 -1.72 20.27
N ALA A 776 -41.68 -1.57 21.14
CA ALA A 776 -41.47 -1.48 22.57
C ALA A 776 -40.85 -2.76 23.17
N ALA A 777 -41.30 -3.94 22.73
CA ALA A 777 -40.76 -5.24 23.16
C ALA A 777 -39.29 -5.40 22.76
N LEU A 778 -38.93 -5.01 21.54
CA LEU A 778 -37.56 -5.03 21.08
C LEU A 778 -36.65 -4.06 21.83
N GLN A 779 -37.09 -2.82 22.05
CA GLN A 779 -36.35 -1.85 22.84
C GLN A 779 -36.10 -2.32 24.28
N ALA A 780 -37.04 -3.04 24.88
CA ALA A 780 -36.88 -3.65 26.19
C ALA A 780 -35.92 -4.85 26.18
N ALA A 781 -35.81 -5.58 25.05
CA ALA A 781 -34.92 -6.73 24.91
C ALA A 781 -33.49 -6.34 24.52
N ALA A 782 -33.31 -5.27 23.72
CA ALA A 782 -32.04 -4.88 23.14
C ALA A 782 -30.86 -4.74 24.13
N PRO A 783 -31.04 -4.20 25.37
CA PRO A 783 -29.95 -4.08 26.33
C PRO A 783 -29.33 -5.43 26.76
N ARG A 784 -30.00 -6.55 26.51
CA ARG A 784 -29.41 -7.89 26.75
C ARG A 784 -28.23 -8.19 25.84
N ALA A 785 -28.08 -7.46 24.76
CA ALA A 785 -26.93 -7.58 23.87
C ALA A 785 -25.67 -6.97 24.47
N ASP A 786 -25.81 -5.96 25.35
CA ASP A 786 -24.73 -5.07 25.76
C ASP A 786 -24.12 -5.45 27.12
N ASN A 787 -22.90 -4.97 27.35
CA ASN A 787 -22.17 -5.06 28.61
C ASN A 787 -22.06 -6.49 29.17
N ASP A 788 -21.93 -7.46 28.28
CA ASP A 788 -21.78 -8.87 28.66
C ASP A 788 -20.36 -9.15 29.15
N LEU A 789 -20.12 -8.92 30.44
CA LEU A 789 -18.83 -9.14 31.07
C LEU A 789 -18.42 -10.61 31.11
N SER A 790 -19.35 -11.56 30.96
CA SER A 790 -19.01 -12.98 30.89
C SER A 790 -18.11 -13.30 29.71
N VAL A 791 -18.29 -12.60 28.59
CA VAL A 791 -17.42 -12.70 27.39
C VAL A 791 -16.00 -12.28 27.73
N VAL A 792 -15.81 -11.17 28.43
CA VAL A 792 -14.47 -10.65 28.80
C VAL A 792 -13.77 -11.64 29.73
N ARG A 793 -14.48 -12.14 30.75
CA ARG A 793 -13.93 -13.14 31.70
C ARG A 793 -13.59 -14.46 31.01
N ALA A 794 -14.44 -14.91 30.08
CA ALA A 794 -14.17 -16.10 29.29
C ALA A 794 -12.96 -15.92 28.37
N PHE A 795 -12.80 -14.77 27.76
CA PHE A 795 -11.62 -14.44 26.95
C PHE A 795 -10.33 -14.46 27.78
N GLU A 796 -10.33 -13.82 28.94
CA GLU A 796 -9.21 -13.82 29.88
C GLU A 796 -8.84 -15.24 30.34
N GLN A 797 -9.85 -16.05 30.73
CA GLN A 797 -9.65 -17.41 31.17
C GLN A 797 -9.12 -18.29 30.03
N ALA A 798 -9.66 -18.14 28.81
CA ALA A 798 -9.21 -18.88 27.65
C ALA A 798 -7.73 -18.62 27.34
N ILE A 799 -7.26 -17.37 27.47
CA ILE A 799 -5.83 -17.04 27.32
C ILE A 799 -4.99 -17.81 28.34
N VAL A 800 -5.40 -17.80 29.61
CA VAL A 800 -4.69 -18.50 30.70
C VAL A 800 -4.63 -20.00 30.42
N ASP A 801 -5.75 -20.61 30.04
CA ASP A 801 -5.84 -22.04 29.77
C ASP A 801 -5.00 -22.47 28.57
N GLN A 802 -5.01 -21.69 27.49
CA GLN A 802 -4.20 -21.93 26.29
C GLN A 802 -2.70 -21.83 26.58
N LEU A 803 -2.27 -20.86 27.37
CA LEU A 803 -0.87 -20.72 27.76
C LEU A 803 -0.44 -21.84 28.74
N ALA A 804 -1.30 -22.29 29.64
CA ALA A 804 -1.03 -23.39 30.54
C ALA A 804 -0.97 -24.76 29.82
N GLY A 805 -1.80 -24.98 28.81
CA GLY A 805 -1.80 -26.18 27.98
C GLY A 805 -0.65 -26.27 26.97
N ALA A 806 0.04 -25.14 26.71
CA ALA A 806 1.23 -25.07 25.85
C ALA A 806 2.55 -25.22 26.64
N ALA A 807 2.52 -25.20 27.99
CA ALA A 807 3.66 -25.37 28.87
C ALA A 807 3.83 -26.87 29.24
#